data_aa882ba27322b8d558c40ed01469e8de
#
_entry.id   aa882ba27322b8d558c40ed01469e8de
#
_cell.length_a   1.000
_cell.length_b   1.000
_cell.length_c   1.000
_cell.angle_alpha   90.00
_cell.angle_beta   90.00
_cell.angle_gamma   90.00
#
_symmetry.space_group_name_H-M   'P 1'
#
loop_
_entity.id
_entity.type
_entity.pdbx_description
1 polymer ?
#
loop_
_entity_poly.entity_id
_entity_poly.type
_entity_poly.pdbx_seq_one_letter_code
_entity_poly.pdbx_strand_id
1 'polypeptide(L)'
;MGPCGSAVAPPAGPTGVSRTSRPERAAISPRSDSDATMPRMSAITALDETTWAGATWPLGTHLRADGVTFAVYAPAATRVQLEIYPEALGATASAVFLPARGADGIWRARLGGLEPGALVGFRVWGPNWPYDEAWTPGSDAGFIADLDEQGNRFNPNKVLFDPYSREITHNVYTDALGRLGVDDGVLGTGGELVDGAPRRRIDTAPYAPKGIVVAESAAPDGKPQLPPEQAIIYEAGVTQLTGHPSAARLADLLAGEPGFEGVTDIPAQYQGTYKGAGLLAPYLKAAGVTTIELLPVHETNASETGRAGATNAWGYMTLSFFAPNRRYAADKSWGGPTREFKEMVRAFHDAGMEVYLDVVYNHTAEGGNWNGDVNTTGFTSLGGFATAEYYQMTRDKILVDGATGTSNQINYSSPMARRLVLDSLHYWSHDMGVDGFRFDLATVLGRSPRDAEPDDWGAQKRFFNEHPLLTGIASLAEKENLEVIAEAWDLWGYEVGNFPRGWGEWNGRYRDAVRRFTKGDGNTTDFLDMVNGDYHHFEDNGGPQKSINFIVAHDGFNLADLVSYQTKNNDQPYPFGPSDGGSDDNMSWDSGGDPALRRQRLRNLWAILMLSRGVPMVVAGDEFGRTQNGNNNPWALDSPAMRNNYAMIATSAPQRVAVEDGTGAAYHDNLGVFDSRDERVNPLFRFATFLMRLRHRHPALCRAAWGDLEAGGEDVSYLFRAPDGDGSPREGDRALAVHIDAPDDGFWVMINMSPDPVDFRVPAAGGGDVWRRLVDTAVGSEKDDNCWPEGEGEIVADGVAVQPWS
;
A
#
# COMPACT_ATOMS: atom_id res chain seq x y z
N MET A 1 20.29 -16.05 -11.25
CA MET A 1 19.78 -17.27 -11.82
C MET A 1 19.06 -16.85 -13.07
N GLY A 2 19.18 -17.58 -14.18
CA GLY A 2 19.09 -17.05 -15.54
C GLY A 2 17.75 -16.47 -15.99
N PRO A 3 17.77 -15.62 -17.01
CA PRO A 3 16.58 -14.98 -17.54
C PRO A 3 15.85 -15.90 -18.52
N CYS A 4 14.57 -16.13 -18.31
CA CYS A 4 13.69 -16.68 -19.34
C CYS A 4 12.85 -15.55 -19.92
N GLY A 5 13.30 -15.00 -21.07
CA GLY A 5 12.43 -14.26 -21.96
C GLY A 5 11.71 -15.25 -22.87
N SER A 6 10.41 -15.18 -22.94
CA SER A 6 9.62 -15.75 -24.03
C SER A 6 8.52 -14.77 -24.40
N ALA A 7 8.73 -14.14 -25.54
CA ALA A 7 7.72 -13.38 -26.24
C ALA A 7 6.60 -14.32 -26.71
N VAL A 8 5.37 -14.06 -26.31
CA VAL A 8 4.18 -14.73 -26.83
C VAL A 8 3.50 -13.77 -27.80
N ALA A 9 3.34 -14.22 -29.04
CA ALA A 9 2.61 -13.53 -30.09
C ALA A 9 1.10 -13.54 -29.82
N PRO A 10 0.34 -12.52 -30.27
CA PRO A 10 -1.09 -12.45 -30.02
C PRO A 10 -1.87 -13.43 -30.88
N PRO A 11 -2.98 -13.99 -30.40
CA PRO A 11 -3.85 -14.83 -31.20
C PRO A 11 -4.77 -13.99 -32.09
N ALA A 12 -5.00 -14.52 -33.32
CA ALA A 12 -5.88 -13.97 -34.34
C ALA A 12 -7.34 -13.95 -33.86
N GLY A 13 -8.03 -12.83 -34.14
CA GLY A 13 -9.44 -12.64 -33.80
C GLY A 13 -10.41 -13.47 -34.67
N PRO A 14 -11.60 -13.77 -34.15
CA PRO A 14 -12.66 -14.38 -34.92
C PRO A 14 -13.54 -13.33 -35.59
N THR A 15 -13.86 -13.62 -36.85
CA THR A 15 -14.77 -12.89 -37.74
C THR A 15 -16.23 -13.08 -37.35
N GLY A 16 -16.96 -11.98 -37.32
CA GLY A 16 -18.36 -11.90 -37.75
C GLY A 16 -19.45 -12.33 -36.78
N VAL A 17 -20.19 -11.36 -36.18
CA VAL A 17 -21.57 -11.54 -35.74
C VAL A 17 -22.43 -10.33 -36.15
N SER A 18 -23.62 -10.66 -36.67
CA SER A 18 -24.59 -9.84 -37.32
C SER A 18 -25.28 -8.79 -36.43
N ARG A 19 -25.73 -7.71 -37.08
CA ARG A 19 -26.62 -6.66 -36.55
C ARG A 19 -27.94 -7.22 -36.07
N THR A 20 -28.36 -6.83 -34.86
CA THR A 20 -29.78 -6.79 -34.48
C THR A 20 -30.12 -5.45 -33.83
N SER A 21 -31.20 -4.92 -34.30
CA SER A 21 -32.06 -3.77 -33.99
C SER A 21 -31.93 -3.07 -32.64
N ARG A 22 -31.90 -1.73 -32.72
CA ARG A 22 -32.08 -0.72 -31.63
C ARG A 22 -33.47 -0.84 -31.01
N PRO A 23 -33.65 -0.63 -29.71
CA PRO A 23 -34.88 -0.14 -29.13
C PRO A 23 -34.90 1.39 -29.00
N GLU A 24 -36.08 1.95 -29.15
CA GLU A 24 -36.40 3.37 -29.18
C GLU A 24 -36.10 4.11 -27.88
N ARG A 25 -35.68 5.37 -28.04
CA ARG A 25 -35.50 6.37 -26.97
C ARG A 25 -36.82 6.74 -26.33
N ALA A 26 -36.99 6.51 -25.03
CA ALA A 26 -37.99 7.23 -24.23
C ALA A 26 -37.37 8.55 -23.73
N ALA A 27 -38.03 9.63 -24.10
CA ALA A 27 -37.69 10.99 -23.65
C ALA A 27 -38.10 11.14 -22.17
N ILE A 28 -37.11 11.37 -21.28
CA ILE A 28 -37.35 11.84 -19.91
C ILE A 28 -37.13 13.35 -19.91
N SER A 29 -38.22 14.10 -19.69
CA SER A 29 -38.19 15.55 -19.48
C SER A 29 -37.55 15.89 -18.12
N PRO A 30 -36.73 16.92 -18.00
CA PRO A 30 -36.14 17.34 -16.71
C PRO A 30 -37.24 18.03 -15.88
N ARG A 31 -37.44 17.57 -14.66
CA ARG A 31 -38.14 18.35 -13.63
C ARG A 31 -37.20 19.44 -13.12
N SER A 32 -37.63 20.67 -13.30
CA SER A 32 -37.10 21.85 -12.65
C SER A 32 -37.55 21.84 -11.19
N ASP A 33 -36.64 21.80 -10.25
CA ASP A 33 -36.84 22.30 -8.90
C ASP A 33 -35.51 22.74 -8.29
N SER A 34 -35.54 23.97 -7.90
CA SER A 34 -34.71 24.75 -6.98
C SER A 34 -33.94 25.91 -7.62
N ASP A 35 -34.61 27.07 -7.57
CA ASP A 35 -34.01 28.42 -7.47
C ASP A 35 -33.15 28.48 -6.19
N ALA A 36 -31.90 27.98 -6.28
CA ALA A 36 -30.83 28.39 -5.40
C ALA A 36 -30.08 29.50 -6.16
N THR A 37 -30.31 30.75 -5.77
CA THR A 37 -29.52 31.92 -6.20
C THR A 37 -28.03 31.56 -5.99
N MET A 38 -27.33 31.31 -7.10
CA MET A 38 -25.86 31.24 -7.07
C MET A 38 -25.31 32.50 -6.44
N PRO A 39 -24.37 32.39 -5.45
CA PRO A 39 -23.67 33.58 -4.98
C PRO A 39 -22.97 34.22 -6.18
N ARG A 40 -23.05 35.54 -6.30
CA ARG A 40 -22.32 36.32 -7.31
C ARG A 40 -20.84 36.00 -7.12
N MET A 41 -20.24 35.25 -8.02
CA MET A 41 -18.79 35.06 -8.04
C MET A 41 -18.14 36.45 -8.10
N SER A 42 -17.33 36.77 -7.10
CA SER A 42 -16.45 37.94 -7.14
C SER A 42 -15.58 37.82 -8.39
N ALA A 43 -15.31 38.96 -9.06
CA ALA A 43 -14.45 38.91 -10.24
C ALA A 43 -13.06 38.39 -9.83
N ILE A 44 -12.59 37.32 -10.49
CA ILE A 44 -11.24 36.78 -10.26
C ILE A 44 -10.24 37.82 -10.81
N THR A 45 -9.30 38.22 -9.96
CA THR A 45 -8.32 39.25 -10.30
C THR A 45 -6.91 38.83 -9.91
N ALA A 46 -5.94 39.21 -10.73
CA ALA A 46 -4.53 39.11 -10.39
C ALA A 46 -4.17 40.11 -9.27
N LEU A 47 -3.42 39.67 -8.27
CA LEU A 47 -2.98 40.51 -7.15
C LEU A 47 -1.45 40.66 -7.18
N ASP A 48 -0.95 41.88 -7.13
CA ASP A 48 0.48 42.22 -6.98
C ASP A 48 1.41 41.57 -8.02
N GLU A 49 1.02 41.53 -9.29
CA GLU A 49 1.72 40.82 -10.40
C GLU A 49 3.23 41.15 -10.47
N THR A 50 3.62 42.38 -10.14
CA THR A 50 5.01 42.81 -10.17
C THR A 50 5.90 42.09 -9.15
N THR A 51 5.34 41.44 -8.14
CA THR A 51 6.05 40.71 -7.08
C THR A 51 6.22 39.24 -7.38
N TRP A 52 5.48 38.68 -8.33
CA TRP A 52 5.39 37.22 -8.53
C TRP A 52 6.72 36.55 -8.84
N ALA A 53 7.54 37.12 -9.73
CA ALA A 53 8.81 36.56 -10.12
C ALA A 53 9.83 36.46 -8.97
N GLY A 54 9.74 37.35 -7.99
CA GLY A 54 10.61 37.40 -6.82
C GLY A 54 10.03 36.77 -5.56
N ALA A 55 8.81 36.29 -5.63
CA ALA A 55 8.13 35.68 -4.47
C ALA A 55 8.77 34.35 -4.06
N THR A 56 8.67 34.00 -2.77
CA THR A 56 9.19 32.75 -2.19
C THR A 56 8.09 31.82 -1.69
N TRP A 57 6.92 31.88 -2.34
CA TRP A 57 5.81 31.02 -1.98
C TRP A 57 6.17 29.52 -2.15
N PRO A 58 5.66 28.66 -1.28
CA PRO A 58 5.85 27.20 -1.42
C PRO A 58 5.25 26.72 -2.75
N LEU A 59 5.77 25.61 -3.26
CA LEU A 59 5.18 24.93 -4.41
C LEU A 59 3.75 24.49 -4.10
N GLY A 60 2.93 24.49 -5.15
CA GLY A 60 1.53 24.11 -5.03
C GLY A 60 0.55 25.28 -5.03
N THR A 61 -0.70 24.91 -4.82
CA THR A 61 -1.84 25.81 -4.72
C THR A 61 -2.24 26.00 -3.27
N HIS A 62 -2.16 27.23 -2.76
CA HIS A 62 -2.42 27.54 -1.34
C HIS A 62 -3.45 28.65 -1.19
N LEU A 63 -4.55 28.34 -0.49
CA LEU A 63 -5.54 29.33 -0.06
C LEU A 63 -4.96 30.18 1.08
N ARG A 64 -5.02 31.49 0.95
CA ARG A 64 -4.59 32.47 1.95
C ARG A 64 -5.73 33.42 2.26
N ALA A 65 -5.64 34.14 3.37
CA ALA A 65 -6.67 35.09 3.81
C ALA A 65 -6.99 36.15 2.74
N ASP A 66 -6.06 36.46 1.87
CA ASP A 66 -6.13 37.56 0.89
C ASP A 66 -6.03 37.07 -0.58
N GLY A 67 -6.24 35.77 -0.83
CA GLY A 67 -6.25 35.16 -2.16
C GLY A 67 -5.62 33.81 -2.21
N VAL A 68 -5.44 33.27 -3.41
CA VAL A 68 -4.82 31.95 -3.66
C VAL A 68 -3.47 32.17 -4.34
N THR A 69 -2.41 31.57 -3.79
CA THR A 69 -1.09 31.53 -4.42
C THR A 69 -0.91 30.23 -5.19
N PHE A 70 -0.25 30.34 -6.35
CA PHE A 70 0.09 29.24 -7.24
C PHE A 70 1.58 29.27 -7.51
N ALA A 71 2.25 28.11 -7.41
CA ALA A 71 3.68 27.99 -7.69
C ALA A 71 3.97 26.63 -8.30
N VAL A 72 4.39 26.57 -9.56
CA VAL A 72 4.70 25.34 -10.30
C VAL A 72 6.12 25.38 -10.87
N TYR A 73 6.85 24.27 -10.75
CA TYR A 73 8.22 24.15 -11.26
C TYR A 73 8.21 23.69 -12.72
N ALA A 74 8.69 24.55 -13.62
CA ALA A 74 8.84 24.26 -15.04
C ALA A 74 10.05 25.03 -15.60
N PRO A 75 11.29 24.59 -15.31
CA PRO A 75 12.50 25.39 -15.55
C PRO A 75 12.79 25.60 -17.04
N ALA A 76 12.46 24.65 -17.91
CA ALA A 76 12.65 24.74 -19.36
C ALA A 76 11.45 25.36 -20.10
N ALA A 77 10.33 25.60 -19.41
CA ALA A 77 9.16 26.23 -20.01
C ALA A 77 9.47 27.66 -20.47
N THR A 78 8.94 28.04 -21.63
CA THR A 78 9.01 29.40 -22.17
C THR A 78 7.77 30.22 -21.84
N ARG A 79 6.66 29.54 -21.54
CA ARG A 79 5.39 30.15 -21.09
C ARG A 79 4.60 29.15 -20.27
N VAL A 80 3.97 29.62 -19.21
CA VAL A 80 2.97 28.89 -18.42
C VAL A 80 1.68 29.72 -18.40
N GLN A 81 0.56 29.06 -18.54
CA GLN A 81 -0.77 29.64 -18.47
C GLN A 81 -1.56 28.93 -17.37
N LEU A 82 -2.10 29.68 -16.44
CA LEU A 82 -3.00 29.22 -15.39
C LEU A 82 -4.44 29.43 -15.86
N GLU A 83 -5.24 28.39 -15.81
CA GLU A 83 -6.63 28.34 -16.25
C GLU A 83 -7.56 28.01 -15.10
N ILE A 84 -8.69 28.75 -15.00
CA ILE A 84 -9.76 28.51 -14.03
C ILE A 84 -10.95 27.92 -14.76
N TYR A 85 -11.51 26.84 -14.21
CA TYR A 85 -12.58 26.07 -14.84
C TYR A 85 -13.89 26.16 -14.06
N PRO A 86 -15.05 26.30 -14.74
CA PRO A 86 -16.35 26.29 -14.08
C PRO A 86 -16.82 24.89 -13.71
N GLU A 87 -16.35 23.86 -14.44
CA GLU A 87 -16.77 22.47 -14.32
C GLU A 87 -15.58 21.52 -14.46
N ALA A 88 -15.68 20.36 -13.82
CA ALA A 88 -14.64 19.33 -13.88
C ALA A 88 -14.51 18.70 -15.28
N LEU A 89 -15.64 18.46 -15.94
CA LEU A 89 -15.74 17.79 -17.25
C LEU A 89 -16.57 18.65 -18.22
N GLY A 90 -16.26 18.56 -19.52
CA GLY A 90 -17.01 19.18 -20.60
C GLY A 90 -16.83 20.69 -20.76
N ALA A 91 -16.01 21.33 -19.92
CA ALA A 91 -15.82 22.78 -19.93
C ALA A 91 -14.47 23.20 -20.48
N THR A 92 -14.45 24.45 -21.01
CA THR A 92 -13.22 25.20 -21.30
C THR A 92 -12.96 26.20 -20.16
N ALA A 93 -11.75 26.76 -20.10
CA ALA A 93 -11.41 27.76 -19.09
C ALA A 93 -12.32 28.97 -19.14
N SER A 94 -12.79 29.41 -17.98
CA SER A 94 -13.58 30.67 -17.81
C SER A 94 -12.70 31.90 -17.57
N ALA A 95 -11.48 31.72 -17.09
CA ALA A 95 -10.49 32.78 -16.91
C ALA A 95 -9.08 32.21 -17.11
N VAL A 96 -8.17 33.10 -17.58
CA VAL A 96 -6.79 32.76 -17.93
C VAL A 96 -5.86 33.81 -17.35
N PHE A 97 -4.78 33.35 -16.71
CA PHE A 97 -3.73 34.18 -16.13
C PHE A 97 -2.35 33.72 -16.58
N LEU A 98 -1.38 34.63 -16.57
CA LEU A 98 0.00 34.34 -16.97
C LEU A 98 0.93 34.43 -15.75
N PRO A 99 1.29 33.31 -15.12
CA PRO A 99 2.27 33.29 -14.04
C PRO A 99 3.60 33.90 -14.47
N ALA A 100 4.30 34.54 -13.53
CA ALA A 100 5.64 35.08 -13.76
C ALA A 100 6.71 34.07 -13.38
N ARG A 101 7.73 33.92 -14.25
CA ARG A 101 8.87 33.02 -14.02
C ARG A 101 9.89 33.63 -13.07
N GLY A 102 10.19 32.94 -11.97
CA GLY A 102 11.30 33.22 -11.08
C GLY A 102 12.65 32.76 -11.66
N ALA A 103 13.74 33.26 -11.07
CA ALA A 103 15.10 32.82 -11.42
C ALA A 103 15.36 31.34 -11.05
N ASP A 104 14.58 30.80 -10.15
CA ASP A 104 14.59 29.42 -9.66
C ASP A 104 13.80 28.44 -10.56
N GLY A 105 13.29 28.90 -11.70
CA GLY A 105 12.52 28.10 -12.64
C GLY A 105 11.07 27.83 -12.19
N ILE A 106 10.63 28.45 -11.10
CA ILE A 106 9.26 28.34 -10.60
C ILE A 106 8.41 29.48 -11.16
N TRP A 107 7.23 29.11 -11.66
CA TRP A 107 6.23 30.04 -12.19
C TRP A 107 5.18 30.32 -11.13
N ARG A 108 4.93 31.57 -10.83
CA ARG A 108 4.10 32.04 -9.71
C ARG A 108 2.99 32.96 -10.15
N ALA A 109 1.83 32.79 -9.52
CA ALA A 109 0.70 33.71 -9.63
C ALA A 109 -0.01 33.86 -8.28
N ARG A 110 -0.72 34.98 -8.08
CA ARG A 110 -1.61 35.17 -6.93
C ARG A 110 -2.92 35.79 -7.42
N LEU A 111 -4.02 35.14 -7.09
CA LEU A 111 -5.36 35.53 -7.53
C LEU A 111 -6.27 35.80 -6.34
N GLY A 112 -7.02 36.87 -6.41
CA GLY A 112 -8.15 37.15 -5.53
C GLY A 112 -9.46 36.70 -6.13
N GLY A 113 -10.49 36.54 -5.29
CA GLY A 113 -11.84 36.16 -5.71
C GLY A 113 -12.06 34.65 -5.96
N LEU A 114 -11.07 33.80 -5.64
CA LEU A 114 -11.20 32.36 -5.66
C LEU A 114 -11.61 31.87 -4.27
N GLU A 115 -12.55 30.91 -4.24
CA GLU A 115 -13.05 30.26 -3.04
C GLU A 115 -12.61 28.78 -3.02
N PRO A 116 -12.66 28.09 -1.85
CA PRO A 116 -12.51 26.65 -1.80
C PRO A 116 -13.45 25.95 -2.80
N GLY A 117 -12.91 24.98 -3.51
CA GLY A 117 -13.62 24.26 -4.58
C GLY A 117 -13.37 24.84 -5.98
N ALA A 118 -12.65 25.95 -6.12
CA ALA A 118 -12.25 26.43 -7.44
C ALA A 118 -11.36 25.40 -8.16
N LEU A 119 -11.62 25.21 -9.46
CA LEU A 119 -10.94 24.22 -10.29
C LEU A 119 -9.86 24.90 -11.14
N VAL A 120 -8.64 24.34 -11.09
CA VAL A 120 -7.47 24.96 -11.71
C VAL A 120 -6.70 23.96 -12.59
N GLY A 121 -6.16 24.44 -13.69
CA GLY A 121 -5.30 23.69 -14.61
C GLY A 121 -4.24 24.59 -15.22
N PHE A 122 -3.26 23.97 -15.86
CA PHE A 122 -2.15 24.66 -16.48
C PHE A 122 -1.94 24.22 -17.92
N ARG A 123 -1.45 25.13 -18.76
CA ARG A 123 -0.88 24.81 -20.07
C ARG A 123 0.56 25.31 -20.11
N VAL A 124 1.42 24.54 -20.74
CA VAL A 124 2.85 24.81 -20.75
C VAL A 124 3.41 24.74 -22.18
N TRP A 125 4.19 25.76 -22.54
CA TRP A 125 4.97 25.83 -23.77
C TRP A 125 6.47 25.77 -23.44
N GLY A 126 7.23 25.24 -24.37
CA GLY A 126 8.67 25.13 -24.22
C GLY A 126 9.41 25.13 -25.55
N PRO A 127 10.72 24.75 -25.56
CA PRO A 127 11.54 24.79 -26.78
C PRO A 127 10.99 23.98 -27.95
N ASN A 128 10.39 22.81 -27.69
CA ASN A 128 9.79 21.95 -28.71
C ASN A 128 8.44 22.49 -29.24
N TRP A 129 7.83 23.39 -28.51
CA TRP A 129 6.57 24.04 -28.90
C TRP A 129 6.53 25.47 -28.33
N PRO A 130 7.27 26.44 -28.92
CA PRO A 130 7.21 27.82 -28.51
C PRO A 130 5.82 28.42 -28.73
N TYR A 131 5.46 29.42 -27.91
CA TYR A 131 4.20 30.09 -28.05
C TYR A 131 4.14 30.89 -29.39
N ASP A 132 3.06 30.70 -30.12
CA ASP A 132 2.70 31.40 -31.32
C ASP A 132 1.37 32.15 -31.08
N GLU A 133 1.25 33.40 -31.50
CA GLU A 133 0.03 34.21 -31.33
C GLU A 133 -1.18 33.61 -32.07
N ALA A 134 -0.95 32.81 -33.09
CA ALA A 134 -2.01 32.11 -33.82
C ALA A 134 -2.47 30.82 -33.09
N TRP A 135 -1.82 30.46 -31.97
CA TRP A 135 -2.21 29.25 -31.23
C TRP A 135 -3.61 29.38 -30.65
N THR A 136 -4.39 28.35 -30.87
CA THR A 136 -5.70 28.13 -30.21
C THR A 136 -5.80 26.68 -29.76
N PRO A 137 -6.61 26.34 -28.74
CA PRO A 137 -6.84 24.98 -28.33
C PRO A 137 -7.15 24.05 -29.52
N GLY A 138 -6.42 22.94 -29.62
CA GLY A 138 -6.55 22.01 -30.73
C GLY A 138 -5.70 22.30 -31.97
N SER A 139 -4.96 23.40 -32.00
CA SER A 139 -4.05 23.72 -33.11
C SER A 139 -2.64 23.24 -32.85
N ASP A 140 -1.82 23.20 -33.90
CA ASP A 140 -0.38 22.97 -33.86
C ASP A 140 0.47 24.21 -34.21
N ALA A 141 -0.11 25.40 -34.07
CA ALA A 141 0.63 26.64 -34.23
C ALA A 141 1.80 26.71 -33.24
N GLY A 142 3.00 26.98 -33.72
CA GLY A 142 4.23 26.98 -32.95
C GLY A 142 4.87 25.59 -32.75
N PHE A 143 4.25 24.48 -33.14
CA PHE A 143 4.82 23.14 -33.01
C PHE A 143 6.09 22.96 -33.84
N ILE A 144 7.15 22.45 -33.22
CA ILE A 144 8.44 22.13 -33.88
C ILE A 144 8.67 20.62 -33.84
N ALA A 145 8.56 20.01 -32.66
CA ALA A 145 8.83 18.58 -32.43
C ALA A 145 8.06 18.05 -31.22
N ASP A 146 7.94 16.72 -31.10
CA ASP A 146 7.27 16.11 -29.95
C ASP A 146 8.08 16.27 -28.64
N LEU A 147 9.41 16.46 -28.72
CA LEU A 147 10.29 16.67 -27.58
C LEU A 147 11.41 17.67 -27.88
N ASP A 148 11.98 18.28 -26.84
CA ASP A 148 13.16 19.14 -26.94
C ASP A 148 14.48 18.34 -26.83
N GLU A 149 15.61 19.04 -26.89
CA GLU A 149 16.95 18.43 -26.79
C GLU A 149 17.19 17.74 -25.43
N GLN A 150 16.51 18.15 -24.37
CA GLN A 150 16.59 17.57 -23.04
C GLN A 150 15.61 16.41 -22.84
N GLY A 151 14.63 16.25 -23.71
CA GLY A 151 13.59 15.24 -23.64
C GLY A 151 12.28 15.71 -22.99
N ASN A 152 12.12 17.02 -22.77
CA ASN A 152 10.84 17.57 -22.32
C ASN A 152 9.80 17.49 -23.45
N ARG A 153 8.54 17.26 -23.08
CA ARG A 153 7.43 17.01 -24.01
C ARG A 153 6.33 18.05 -23.80
N PHE A 154 6.68 19.33 -23.92
CA PHE A 154 5.69 20.40 -23.79
C PHE A 154 4.63 20.29 -24.87
N ASN A 155 3.37 20.32 -24.44
CA ASN A 155 2.22 20.31 -25.33
C ASN A 155 1.10 21.20 -24.77
N PRO A 156 0.87 22.40 -25.29
CA PRO A 156 -0.13 23.33 -24.74
C PRO A 156 -1.58 22.86 -24.93
N ASN A 157 -1.83 21.84 -25.76
CA ASN A 157 -3.16 21.22 -25.85
C ASN A 157 -3.47 20.26 -24.70
N LYS A 158 -2.48 19.92 -23.87
CA LYS A 158 -2.67 19.08 -22.70
C LYS A 158 -2.78 19.93 -21.44
N VAL A 159 -3.94 19.89 -20.81
CA VAL A 159 -4.17 20.55 -19.51
C VAL A 159 -3.60 19.66 -18.41
N LEU A 160 -2.79 20.28 -17.54
CA LEU A 160 -2.08 19.64 -16.45
C LEU A 160 -2.66 20.13 -15.12
N PHE A 161 -2.76 19.25 -14.13
CA PHE A 161 -2.97 19.67 -12.76
C PHE A 161 -1.62 19.93 -12.06
N ASP A 162 -1.64 20.76 -11.03
CA ASP A 162 -0.46 21.08 -10.21
C ASP A 162 0.08 19.81 -9.54
N PRO A 163 1.38 19.49 -9.68
CA PRO A 163 2.00 18.32 -9.00
C PRO A 163 1.78 18.29 -7.48
N TYR A 164 1.54 19.43 -6.84
CA TYR A 164 1.26 19.58 -5.42
C TYR A 164 -0.25 19.71 -5.13
N SER A 165 -1.13 19.33 -6.05
CA SER A 165 -2.58 19.34 -5.83
C SER A 165 -2.98 18.46 -4.66
N ARG A 166 -3.63 19.04 -3.65
CA ARG A 166 -4.14 18.32 -2.46
C ARG A 166 -5.44 17.55 -2.71
N GLU A 167 -6.14 17.88 -3.78
CA GLU A 167 -7.22 17.11 -4.40
C GLU A 167 -7.25 17.36 -5.90
N ILE A 168 -7.69 16.35 -6.66
CA ILE A 168 -7.99 16.45 -8.09
C ILE A 168 -9.45 16.06 -8.36
N THR A 169 -10.01 16.55 -9.45
CA THR A 169 -11.45 16.43 -9.73
C THR A 169 -11.89 14.99 -9.99
N HIS A 170 -11.09 14.20 -10.67
CA HIS A 170 -11.41 12.84 -11.09
C HIS A 170 -10.14 12.12 -11.59
N ASN A 171 -10.24 10.82 -11.77
CA ASN A 171 -9.22 9.99 -12.38
C ASN A 171 -9.07 10.32 -13.90
N VAL A 172 -7.96 9.95 -14.49
CA VAL A 172 -7.70 10.09 -15.96
C VAL A 172 -8.72 9.34 -16.80
N TYR A 173 -9.30 8.26 -16.28
CA TYR A 173 -10.42 7.55 -16.87
C TYR A 173 -11.56 7.40 -15.88
N THR A 174 -12.77 7.71 -16.29
CA THR A 174 -13.99 7.56 -15.49
C THR A 174 -15.13 7.05 -16.36
N ASP A 175 -16.16 6.46 -15.76
CA ASP A 175 -17.40 6.09 -16.48
C ASP A 175 -18.01 7.28 -17.21
N ALA A 176 -17.82 8.50 -16.68
CA ALA A 176 -18.31 9.71 -17.33
C ALA A 176 -17.56 9.96 -18.64
N LEU A 177 -16.23 9.82 -18.66
CA LEU A 177 -15.43 9.90 -19.89
C LEU A 177 -15.75 8.78 -20.86
N GLY A 178 -15.89 7.55 -20.37
CA GLY A 178 -16.29 6.40 -21.19
C GLY A 178 -17.66 6.61 -21.87
N ARG A 179 -18.64 7.20 -21.16
CA ARG A 179 -19.94 7.56 -21.73
C ARG A 179 -19.85 8.64 -22.82
N LEU A 180 -18.81 9.49 -22.78
CA LEU A 180 -18.52 10.48 -23.84
C LEU A 180 -17.76 9.86 -25.02
N GLY A 181 -17.37 8.57 -24.93
CA GLY A 181 -16.59 7.88 -25.96
C GLY A 181 -15.13 8.33 -25.99
N VAL A 182 -14.63 8.84 -24.87
CA VAL A 182 -13.25 9.29 -24.70
C VAL A 182 -12.47 8.20 -23.99
N ASP A 183 -11.33 7.81 -24.55
CA ASP A 183 -10.34 6.96 -23.89
C ASP A 183 -9.14 7.78 -23.40
N ASP A 184 -8.26 7.18 -22.62
CA ASP A 184 -7.04 7.81 -22.08
C ASP A 184 -6.02 8.17 -23.17
N GLY A 185 -6.11 7.58 -24.35
CA GLY A 185 -5.28 7.92 -25.50
C GLY A 185 -5.34 9.39 -25.90
N VAL A 186 -6.40 10.12 -25.54
CA VAL A 186 -6.50 11.57 -25.77
C VAL A 186 -5.47 12.39 -24.96
N LEU A 187 -4.94 11.83 -23.88
CA LEU A 187 -3.92 12.47 -23.04
C LEU A 187 -2.52 12.37 -23.63
N GLY A 188 -2.32 11.50 -24.64
CA GLY A 188 -1.03 11.31 -25.30
C GLY A 188 -0.49 12.60 -25.93
N THR A 189 0.81 12.83 -25.78
CA THR A 189 1.51 14.02 -26.31
C THR A 189 1.96 13.85 -27.76
N GLY A 190 2.13 12.61 -28.24
CA GLY A 190 2.54 12.29 -29.61
C GLY A 190 1.74 11.14 -30.20
N GLY A 191 2.08 10.74 -31.44
CA GLY A 191 1.39 9.69 -32.17
C GLY A 191 0.00 10.07 -32.67
N GLU A 192 -0.76 9.06 -33.10
CA GLU A 192 -2.09 9.20 -33.69
C GLU A 192 -3.11 8.31 -32.99
N LEU A 193 -4.37 8.72 -32.97
CA LEU A 193 -5.50 7.87 -32.60
C LEU A 193 -5.81 6.85 -33.71
N VAL A 194 -6.66 5.89 -33.41
CA VAL A 194 -7.10 4.83 -34.34
C VAL A 194 -7.73 5.40 -35.63
N ASP A 195 -8.32 6.59 -35.56
CA ASP A 195 -8.88 7.29 -36.71
C ASP A 195 -7.86 8.16 -37.49
N GLY A 196 -6.58 8.13 -37.09
CA GLY A 196 -5.50 8.91 -37.67
C GLY A 196 -5.41 10.37 -37.20
N ALA A 197 -6.19 10.76 -36.20
CA ALA A 197 -6.09 12.11 -35.62
C ALA A 197 -4.80 12.23 -34.79
N PRO A 198 -3.95 13.26 -35.01
CA PRO A 198 -2.76 13.48 -34.20
C PRO A 198 -3.13 13.76 -32.74
N ARG A 199 -2.68 12.91 -31.78
CA ARG A 199 -2.95 13.09 -30.36
C ARG A 199 -2.51 14.44 -29.82
N ARG A 200 -1.38 14.96 -30.32
CA ARG A 200 -0.85 16.27 -29.92
C ARG A 200 -1.83 17.43 -30.14
N ARG A 201 -2.79 17.32 -31.07
CA ARG A 201 -3.78 18.35 -31.41
C ARG A 201 -5.06 18.27 -30.57
N ILE A 202 -5.22 17.21 -29.78
CA ILE A 202 -6.43 17.05 -28.98
C ILE A 202 -6.34 17.97 -27.76
N ASP A 203 -7.25 18.94 -27.67
CA ASP A 203 -7.41 19.77 -26.47
C ASP A 203 -8.03 18.95 -25.34
N THR A 204 -7.29 18.77 -24.25
CA THR A 204 -7.77 17.98 -23.10
C THR A 204 -8.52 18.80 -22.06
N ALA A 205 -8.73 20.09 -22.23
CA ALA A 205 -9.49 20.92 -21.28
C ALA A 205 -10.84 20.33 -20.86
N PRO A 206 -11.65 19.72 -21.76
CA PRO A 206 -12.90 19.10 -21.36
C PRO A 206 -12.74 17.76 -20.61
N TYR A 207 -11.57 17.15 -20.57
CA TYR A 207 -11.37 15.77 -20.16
C TYR A 207 -10.36 15.57 -19.03
N ALA A 208 -9.27 16.35 -19.02
CA ALA A 208 -8.18 16.20 -18.07
C ALA A 208 -8.63 16.51 -16.63
N PRO A 209 -8.08 15.80 -15.63
CA PRO A 209 -8.27 16.18 -14.23
C PRO A 209 -7.78 17.61 -13.97
N LYS A 210 -8.43 18.30 -13.04
CA LYS A 210 -8.04 19.64 -12.56
C LYS A 210 -7.68 19.56 -11.08
N GLY A 211 -6.72 20.36 -10.64
CA GLY A 211 -6.49 20.60 -9.23
C GLY A 211 -7.68 21.35 -8.61
N ILE A 212 -7.92 21.11 -7.33
CA ILE A 212 -8.97 21.76 -6.54
C ILE A 212 -8.31 22.65 -5.49
N VAL A 213 -8.77 23.89 -5.37
CA VAL A 213 -8.40 24.77 -4.26
C VAL A 213 -9.05 24.23 -2.98
N VAL A 214 -8.29 23.64 -2.08
CA VAL A 214 -8.79 23.05 -0.84
C VAL A 214 -8.62 24.03 0.31
N ALA A 215 -9.63 24.12 1.18
CA ALA A 215 -9.52 24.88 2.42
C ALA A 215 -8.53 24.19 3.37
N GLU A 216 -7.66 24.97 4.01
CA GLU A 216 -6.81 24.45 5.07
C GLU A 216 -7.66 24.02 6.28
N SER A 217 -7.38 22.88 6.86
CA SER A 217 -8.01 22.37 8.09
C SER A 217 -6.93 21.90 9.05
N ALA A 218 -7.22 21.96 10.34
CA ALA A 218 -6.27 21.45 11.34
C ALA A 218 -5.88 19.99 11.08
N ALA A 219 -4.65 19.66 11.40
CA ALA A 219 -4.20 18.27 11.45
C ALA A 219 -5.00 17.48 12.51
N PRO A 220 -5.12 16.15 12.40
CA PRO A 220 -5.62 15.34 13.49
C PRO A 220 -4.79 15.52 14.76
N ASP A 221 -5.46 15.64 15.90
CA ASP A 221 -4.82 15.70 17.22
C ASP A 221 -4.64 14.29 17.80
N GLY A 222 -3.84 14.17 18.87
CA GLY A 222 -3.77 12.93 19.65
C GLY A 222 -2.88 11.83 19.06
N LYS A 223 -1.90 12.22 18.23
CA LYS A 223 -0.93 11.28 17.66
C LYS A 223 -0.34 10.36 18.75
N PRO A 224 -0.52 9.03 18.65
CA PRO A 224 0.11 8.08 19.54
C PRO A 224 1.64 8.17 19.45
N GLN A 225 2.30 7.76 20.52
CA GLN A 225 3.75 7.61 20.53
C GLN A 225 4.06 6.19 20.99
N LEU A 226 3.91 5.25 20.08
CA LEU A 226 4.21 3.85 20.36
C LEU A 226 5.71 3.61 20.13
N PRO A 227 6.40 2.96 21.08
CA PRO A 227 7.74 2.45 20.80
C PRO A 227 7.68 1.48 19.61
N PRO A 228 8.53 1.60 18.59
CA PRO A 228 8.46 0.76 17.38
C PRO A 228 8.44 -0.74 17.68
N GLU A 229 9.16 -1.19 18.70
CA GLU A 229 9.20 -2.59 19.12
C GLU A 229 7.87 -3.13 19.68
N GLN A 230 6.95 -2.26 20.04
CA GLN A 230 5.59 -2.62 20.49
C GLN A 230 4.58 -2.65 19.34
N ALA A 231 4.97 -2.29 18.15
CA ALA A 231 4.07 -2.32 17.01
C ALA A 231 3.66 -3.75 16.65
N ILE A 232 2.38 -3.91 16.35
CA ILE A 232 1.80 -5.05 15.60
C ILE A 232 1.10 -4.41 14.41
N ILE A 233 1.69 -4.57 13.24
CA ILE A 233 1.23 -3.93 12.00
C ILE A 233 0.15 -4.80 11.36
N TYR A 234 -0.94 -4.15 10.94
CA TYR A 234 -2.05 -4.78 10.23
C TYR A 234 -2.16 -4.15 8.83
N GLU A 235 -1.69 -4.88 7.82
CA GLU A 235 -1.68 -4.46 6.43
C GLU A 235 -3.05 -4.64 5.80
N ALA A 236 -3.62 -3.59 5.20
CA ALA A 236 -4.96 -3.65 4.62
C ALA A 236 -5.26 -2.56 3.58
N GLY A 237 -6.04 -2.89 2.56
CA GLY A 237 -6.67 -1.90 1.67
C GLY A 237 -7.92 -1.27 2.33
N VAL A 238 -8.16 0.02 2.12
CA VAL A 238 -9.33 0.73 2.67
C VAL A 238 -10.65 0.03 2.33
N THR A 239 -10.83 -0.34 1.07
CA THR A 239 -12.03 -1.06 0.63
C THR A 239 -12.09 -2.47 1.22
N GLN A 240 -10.95 -3.14 1.36
CA GLN A 240 -10.86 -4.49 1.91
C GLN A 240 -11.36 -4.55 3.35
N LEU A 241 -11.04 -3.54 4.16
CA LEU A 241 -11.38 -3.52 5.60
C LEU A 241 -12.89 -3.64 5.85
N THR A 242 -13.71 -2.84 5.19
CA THR A 242 -15.13 -2.72 5.54
C THR A 242 -16.08 -2.89 4.37
N GLY A 243 -15.56 -3.14 3.17
CA GLY A 243 -16.37 -3.18 1.95
C GLY A 243 -17.24 -4.43 1.77
N HIS A 244 -17.09 -5.47 2.62
CA HIS A 244 -17.94 -6.65 2.58
C HIS A 244 -19.26 -6.40 3.33
N PRO A 245 -20.43 -6.91 2.87
CA PRO A 245 -21.73 -6.69 3.52
C PRO A 245 -21.78 -7.12 4.99
N SER A 246 -21.00 -8.12 5.40
CA SER A 246 -20.94 -8.59 6.80
C SER A 246 -20.48 -7.53 7.79
N ALA A 247 -19.77 -6.50 7.35
CA ALA A 247 -19.35 -5.38 8.21
C ALA A 247 -20.54 -4.62 8.83
N ALA A 248 -21.73 -4.65 8.18
CA ALA A 248 -22.96 -4.04 8.69
C ALA A 248 -23.60 -4.77 9.89
N ARG A 249 -23.03 -5.89 10.32
CA ARG A 249 -23.49 -6.68 11.46
C ARG A 249 -22.34 -7.16 12.34
N LEU A 250 -21.27 -6.38 12.35
CA LEU A 250 -20.02 -6.73 13.05
C LEU A 250 -20.21 -6.89 14.55
N ALA A 251 -21.00 -6.02 15.17
CA ALA A 251 -21.33 -6.11 16.59
C ALA A 251 -22.07 -7.41 16.96
N ASP A 252 -23.02 -7.83 16.13
CA ASP A 252 -23.74 -9.09 16.32
C ASP A 252 -22.81 -10.32 16.13
N LEU A 253 -21.91 -10.28 15.16
CA LEU A 253 -20.94 -11.36 14.88
C LEU A 253 -19.92 -11.55 16.01
N LEU A 254 -19.62 -10.47 16.76
CA LEU A 254 -18.71 -10.47 17.90
C LEU A 254 -19.42 -10.57 19.25
N ALA A 255 -20.76 -10.73 19.25
CA ALA A 255 -21.53 -10.77 20.47
C ALA A 255 -21.10 -11.93 21.38
N GLY A 256 -20.60 -11.59 22.57
CA GLY A 256 -20.10 -12.58 23.53
C GLY A 256 -18.59 -12.86 23.43
N GLU A 257 -17.87 -12.27 22.47
CA GLU A 257 -16.42 -12.35 22.44
C GLU A 257 -15.79 -11.33 23.41
N PRO A 258 -15.00 -11.80 24.39
CA PRO A 258 -14.44 -10.93 25.43
C PRO A 258 -13.50 -9.85 24.86
N GLY A 259 -13.73 -8.61 25.28
CA GLY A 259 -12.92 -7.47 24.86
C GLY A 259 -13.42 -6.74 23.62
N PHE A 260 -14.49 -7.25 22.96
CA PHE A 260 -15.06 -6.64 21.75
C PHE A 260 -16.38 -5.88 22.00
N GLU A 261 -16.75 -5.63 23.25
CA GLU A 261 -18.02 -5.00 23.64
C GLU A 261 -18.17 -3.56 23.10
N GLY A 262 -17.06 -2.91 22.73
CA GLY A 262 -17.05 -1.56 22.15
C GLY A 262 -17.18 -1.50 20.63
N VAL A 263 -17.23 -2.66 19.96
CA VAL A 263 -17.31 -2.71 18.48
C VAL A 263 -18.72 -2.41 18.01
N THR A 264 -18.84 -1.66 16.93
CA THR A 264 -20.11 -1.26 16.33
C THR A 264 -20.21 -1.72 14.88
N ASP A 265 -21.44 -1.82 14.37
CA ASP A 265 -21.71 -2.09 12.97
C ASP A 265 -21.22 -0.96 12.07
N ILE A 266 -20.73 -1.32 10.87
CA ILE A 266 -20.33 -0.34 9.87
C ILE A 266 -21.53 -0.05 8.95
N PRO A 267 -22.12 1.16 9.02
CA PRO A 267 -23.25 1.52 8.16
C PRO A 267 -22.93 1.33 6.67
N ALA A 268 -23.91 0.84 5.90
CA ALA A 268 -23.72 0.49 4.49
C ALA A 268 -23.13 1.64 3.63
N GLN A 269 -23.50 2.89 3.93
CA GLN A 269 -22.98 4.07 3.22
C GLN A 269 -21.51 4.37 3.51
N TYR A 270 -20.91 3.78 4.55
CA TYR A 270 -19.51 3.96 4.91
C TYR A 270 -18.64 2.72 4.62
N GLN A 271 -19.26 1.64 4.14
CA GLN A 271 -18.51 0.44 3.77
C GLN A 271 -17.51 0.74 2.64
N GLY A 272 -16.27 0.29 2.82
CA GLY A 272 -15.18 0.48 1.86
C GLY A 272 -14.65 1.91 1.76
N THR A 273 -14.96 2.78 2.74
CA THR A 273 -14.51 4.18 2.77
C THR A 273 -13.57 4.47 3.94
N TYR A 274 -12.90 5.65 3.90
CA TYR A 274 -12.10 6.14 5.03
C TYR A 274 -12.92 6.18 6.33
N LYS A 275 -14.15 6.66 6.25
CA LYS A 275 -15.04 6.70 7.42
C LYS A 275 -15.34 5.32 7.98
N GLY A 276 -15.58 4.36 7.10
CA GLY A 276 -15.78 2.95 7.49
C GLY A 276 -14.53 2.37 8.14
N ALA A 277 -13.35 2.64 7.58
CA ALA A 277 -12.08 2.23 8.16
C ALA A 277 -11.87 2.81 9.56
N GLY A 278 -12.13 4.12 9.78
CA GLY A 278 -12.06 4.75 11.10
C GLY A 278 -13.03 4.13 12.12
N LEU A 279 -14.24 3.76 11.69
CA LEU A 279 -15.21 3.08 12.57
C LEU A 279 -14.77 1.66 12.98
N LEU A 280 -13.83 1.05 12.25
CA LEU A 280 -13.27 -0.26 12.55
C LEU A 280 -12.18 -0.22 13.64
N ALA A 281 -11.65 0.95 13.99
CA ALA A 281 -10.55 1.09 14.96
C ALA A 281 -10.80 0.36 16.30
N PRO A 282 -12.01 0.38 16.92
CA PRO A 282 -12.28 -0.39 18.14
C PRO A 282 -12.10 -1.91 17.98
N TYR A 283 -12.46 -2.46 16.79
CA TYR A 283 -12.24 -3.89 16.49
C TYR A 283 -10.75 -4.23 16.44
N LEU A 284 -9.97 -3.47 15.68
CA LEU A 284 -8.55 -3.70 15.54
C LEU A 284 -7.81 -3.56 16.86
N LYS A 285 -8.12 -2.53 17.63
CA LYS A 285 -7.59 -2.36 18.99
C LYS A 285 -7.93 -3.53 19.90
N ALA A 286 -9.18 -3.97 19.87
CA ALA A 286 -9.63 -5.13 20.66
C ALA A 286 -8.94 -6.42 20.23
N ALA A 287 -8.64 -6.59 18.94
CA ALA A 287 -7.87 -7.72 18.44
C ALA A 287 -6.41 -7.72 18.94
N GLY A 288 -5.86 -6.58 19.32
CA GLY A 288 -4.46 -6.41 19.75
C GLY A 288 -3.56 -5.73 18.69
N VAL A 289 -4.16 -5.19 17.63
CA VAL A 289 -3.43 -4.38 16.65
C VAL A 289 -3.08 -3.01 17.22
N THR A 290 -1.89 -2.51 16.91
CA THR A 290 -1.44 -1.18 17.34
C THR A 290 -1.26 -0.21 16.20
N THR A 291 -1.02 -0.73 15.01
CA THR A 291 -0.65 0.06 13.85
C THR A 291 -1.37 -0.48 12.63
N ILE A 292 -2.08 0.37 11.90
CA ILE A 292 -2.63 0.01 10.61
C ILE A 292 -1.71 0.52 9.49
N GLU A 293 -1.33 -0.36 8.56
CA GLU A 293 -0.63 -0.01 7.32
C GLU A 293 -1.62 -0.09 6.17
N LEU A 294 -1.94 1.06 5.60
CA LEU A 294 -2.92 1.15 4.52
C LEU A 294 -2.22 1.03 3.16
N LEU A 295 -2.67 0.09 2.33
CA LEU A 295 -2.33 0.07 0.90
C LEU A 295 -2.58 1.44 0.28
N PRO A 296 -1.97 1.78 -0.89
CA PRO A 296 -1.90 3.14 -1.39
C PRO A 296 -3.21 3.92 -1.34
N VAL A 297 -3.19 5.05 -0.65
CA VAL A 297 -4.32 5.98 -0.49
C VAL A 297 -4.15 7.26 -1.30
N HIS A 298 -3.02 7.43 -1.98
CA HIS A 298 -2.84 8.51 -2.95
C HIS A 298 -3.83 8.38 -4.09
N GLU A 299 -4.23 9.49 -4.72
CA GLU A 299 -5.07 9.44 -5.91
C GLU A 299 -4.38 8.62 -7.00
N THR A 300 -5.10 7.65 -7.57
CA THR A 300 -4.56 6.57 -8.38
C THR A 300 -5.29 6.43 -9.70
N ASN A 301 -4.61 5.99 -10.76
CA ASN A 301 -5.25 5.53 -11.98
C ASN A 301 -5.84 4.13 -11.78
N ALA A 302 -7.08 4.06 -11.36
CA ALA A 302 -7.76 2.80 -11.09
C ALA A 302 -8.11 2.00 -12.35
N SER A 303 -8.05 2.58 -13.54
CA SER A 303 -8.41 1.92 -14.82
C SER A 303 -7.21 1.27 -15.51
N GLU A 304 -5.99 1.49 -15.03
CA GLU A 304 -4.78 0.93 -15.64
C GLU A 304 -4.57 -0.52 -15.19
N THR A 305 -5.30 -1.43 -15.84
CA THR A 305 -5.31 -2.85 -15.50
C THR A 305 -5.01 -3.76 -16.69
N GLY A 306 -4.84 -3.19 -17.90
CA GLY A 306 -4.71 -3.96 -19.13
C GLY A 306 -5.96 -4.78 -19.51
N ARG A 307 -7.05 -4.70 -18.73
CA ARG A 307 -8.29 -5.46 -18.92
C ARG A 307 -9.50 -4.55 -18.88
N ALA A 308 -10.34 -4.61 -19.92
CA ALA A 308 -11.58 -3.86 -19.95
C ALA A 308 -12.51 -4.26 -18.79
N GLY A 309 -12.93 -3.28 -18.00
CA GLY A 309 -13.85 -3.45 -16.88
C GLY A 309 -13.22 -3.96 -15.57
N ALA A 310 -11.90 -4.19 -15.53
CA ALA A 310 -11.18 -4.42 -14.29
C ALA A 310 -10.82 -3.09 -13.62
N THR A 311 -10.52 -3.14 -12.32
CA THR A 311 -10.15 -1.98 -11.51
C THR A 311 -8.89 -2.30 -10.73
N ASN A 312 -7.86 -1.44 -10.81
CA ASN A 312 -6.71 -1.54 -9.93
C ASN A 312 -7.18 -1.33 -8.49
N ALA A 313 -7.34 -2.44 -7.76
CA ALA A 313 -7.91 -2.45 -6.41
C ALA A 313 -6.87 -2.11 -5.34
N TRP A 314 -5.58 -2.37 -5.61
CA TRP A 314 -4.51 -2.12 -4.64
C TRP A 314 -4.03 -0.67 -4.63
N GLY A 315 -3.99 0.00 -5.78
CA GLY A 315 -3.65 1.42 -5.85
C GLY A 315 -2.20 1.75 -6.23
N TYR A 316 -1.39 0.78 -6.63
CA TYR A 316 0.03 1.00 -7.02
C TYR A 316 0.16 1.66 -8.40
N MET A 317 -0.57 2.76 -8.62
CA MET A 317 -0.51 3.54 -9.86
C MET A 317 -0.86 5.01 -9.56
N THR A 318 0.06 5.70 -8.90
CA THR A 318 -0.16 7.03 -8.33
C THR A 318 -0.25 8.13 -9.37
N LEU A 319 -1.35 8.90 -9.35
CA LEU A 319 -1.55 10.11 -10.14
C LEU A 319 -1.06 11.37 -9.42
N SER A 320 -1.33 11.48 -8.10
CA SER A 320 -0.96 12.64 -7.30
C SER A 320 -0.43 12.21 -5.94
N PHE A 321 0.76 12.67 -5.59
CA PHE A 321 1.41 12.38 -4.31
C PHE A 321 0.84 13.15 -3.10
N PHE A 322 -0.07 14.11 -3.32
CA PHE A 322 -0.63 14.93 -2.26
C PHE A 322 -2.15 14.75 -2.08
N ALA A 323 -2.83 14.14 -3.04
CA ALA A 323 -4.28 14.00 -3.01
C ALA A 323 -4.70 12.65 -2.42
N PRO A 324 -5.57 12.62 -1.38
CA PRO A 324 -6.19 11.39 -0.94
C PRO A 324 -7.15 10.86 -2.00
N ASN A 325 -7.11 9.54 -2.23
CA ASN A 325 -7.90 8.90 -3.26
C ASN A 325 -9.41 9.09 -3.01
N ARG A 326 -10.04 9.84 -3.91
CA ARG A 326 -11.47 10.17 -3.88
C ARG A 326 -12.37 8.93 -3.89
N ARG A 327 -11.88 7.81 -4.43
CA ARG A 327 -12.62 6.54 -4.46
C ARG A 327 -13.00 6.06 -3.06
N TYR A 328 -12.12 6.28 -2.08
CA TYR A 328 -12.30 5.82 -0.71
C TYR A 328 -13.06 6.81 0.20
N ALA A 329 -13.45 7.98 -0.27
CA ALA A 329 -14.27 8.88 0.52
C ALA A 329 -15.77 8.58 0.35
N ALA A 330 -16.58 8.66 1.39
CA ALA A 330 -18.03 8.69 1.30
C ALA A 330 -18.51 10.07 0.84
N ASP A 331 -17.88 11.13 1.37
CA ASP A 331 -18.12 12.52 0.95
C ASP A 331 -17.34 12.83 -0.33
N LYS A 332 -18.03 12.91 -1.47
CA LYS A 332 -17.46 13.23 -2.78
C LYS A 332 -17.40 14.74 -3.08
N SER A 333 -17.82 15.60 -2.18
CA SER A 333 -17.69 17.06 -2.33
C SER A 333 -16.22 17.49 -2.38
N TRP A 334 -15.95 18.69 -2.92
CA TRP A 334 -14.61 19.25 -2.93
C TRP A 334 -14.12 19.50 -1.50
N GLY A 335 -12.94 18.98 -1.13
CA GLY A 335 -12.43 18.93 0.24
C GLY A 335 -12.99 17.78 1.10
N GLY A 336 -13.95 17.00 0.59
CA GLY A 336 -14.53 15.83 1.27
C GLY A 336 -13.52 14.72 1.55
N PRO A 337 -12.78 14.26 0.52
CA PRO A 337 -11.74 13.24 0.70
C PRO A 337 -10.70 13.63 1.76
N THR A 338 -10.22 14.86 1.74
CA THR A 338 -9.26 15.37 2.73
C THR A 338 -9.82 15.36 4.15
N ARG A 339 -11.07 15.81 4.33
CA ARG A 339 -11.72 15.81 5.67
C ARG A 339 -11.91 14.39 6.18
N GLU A 340 -12.46 13.52 5.34
CA GLU A 340 -12.79 12.15 5.74
C GLU A 340 -11.53 11.32 6.04
N PHE A 341 -10.44 11.53 5.31
CA PHE A 341 -9.16 10.94 5.62
C PHE A 341 -8.66 11.38 7.01
N LYS A 342 -8.66 12.69 7.30
CA LYS A 342 -8.28 13.21 8.63
C LYS A 342 -9.17 12.69 9.76
N GLU A 343 -10.47 12.52 9.51
CA GLU A 343 -11.40 11.90 10.45
C GLU A 343 -11.06 10.44 10.72
N MET A 344 -10.66 9.70 9.70
CA MET A 344 -10.17 8.31 9.83
C MET A 344 -8.91 8.25 10.71
N VAL A 345 -7.90 9.06 10.40
CA VAL A 345 -6.66 9.12 11.19
C VAL A 345 -6.96 9.44 12.65
N ARG A 346 -7.80 10.45 12.92
CA ARG A 346 -8.21 10.79 14.27
C ARG A 346 -8.88 9.61 14.98
N ALA A 347 -9.75 8.85 14.31
CA ALA A 347 -10.43 7.71 14.92
C ALA A 347 -9.43 6.60 15.31
N PHE A 348 -8.38 6.37 14.55
CA PHE A 348 -7.28 5.48 14.92
C PHE A 348 -6.47 6.03 16.10
N HIS A 349 -6.11 7.30 16.08
CA HIS A 349 -5.41 7.96 17.19
C HIS A 349 -6.23 7.91 18.49
N ASP A 350 -7.54 8.17 18.44
CA ASP A 350 -8.44 8.08 19.59
C ASP A 350 -8.50 6.65 20.18
N ALA A 351 -8.27 5.63 19.34
CA ALA A 351 -8.12 4.25 19.78
C ALA A 351 -6.68 3.92 20.26
N GLY A 352 -5.74 4.87 20.20
CA GLY A 352 -4.33 4.67 20.53
C GLY A 352 -3.59 3.82 19.51
N MET A 353 -3.93 3.95 18.24
CA MET A 353 -3.32 3.22 17.11
C MET A 353 -2.66 4.20 16.16
N GLU A 354 -1.51 3.80 15.62
CA GLU A 354 -0.81 4.54 14.55
C GLU A 354 -1.36 4.19 13.17
N VAL A 355 -1.19 5.13 12.25
CA VAL A 355 -1.57 4.98 10.84
C VAL A 355 -0.33 5.12 9.96
N TYR A 356 0.05 4.04 9.29
CA TYR A 356 1.09 4.03 8.27
C TYR A 356 0.47 3.99 6.88
N LEU A 357 1.15 4.58 5.91
CA LEU A 357 0.75 4.55 4.51
C LEU A 357 1.78 3.81 3.66
N ASP A 358 1.29 2.91 2.82
CA ASP A 358 2.08 2.41 1.71
C ASP A 358 2.15 3.47 0.60
N VAL A 359 3.36 3.89 0.24
CA VAL A 359 3.61 5.00 -0.68
C VAL A 359 4.44 4.56 -1.88
N VAL A 360 3.96 4.93 -3.07
CA VAL A 360 4.54 4.54 -4.35
C VAL A 360 5.26 5.74 -4.96
N TYR A 361 6.52 5.94 -4.57
CA TYR A 361 7.34 7.02 -5.14
C TYR A 361 8.31 6.52 -6.22
N ASN A 362 8.37 5.23 -6.49
CA ASN A 362 9.28 4.69 -7.49
C ASN A 362 8.84 4.98 -8.94
N HIS A 363 7.53 5.10 -9.21
CA HIS A 363 6.94 5.41 -10.51
C HIS A 363 5.64 6.22 -10.39
N THR A 364 5.04 6.58 -11.53
CA THR A 364 3.76 7.31 -11.59
C THR A 364 2.81 6.70 -12.61
N ALA A 365 1.54 7.07 -12.55
CA ALA A 365 0.50 6.70 -13.50
C ALA A 365 0.46 7.60 -14.76
N GLU A 366 1.46 8.44 -14.99
CA GLU A 366 1.47 9.32 -16.17
C GLU A 366 1.76 8.58 -17.49
N GLY A 367 1.79 7.27 -17.43
CA GLY A 367 2.05 6.44 -18.58
C GLY A 367 3.53 6.38 -18.95
N GLY A 368 3.90 5.26 -19.53
CA GLY A 368 5.22 4.93 -19.99
C GLY A 368 5.16 4.24 -21.33
N ASN A 369 6.18 3.49 -21.61
CA ASN A 369 6.34 2.79 -22.88
C ASN A 369 5.67 1.39 -22.87
N TRP A 370 4.46 1.28 -22.29
CA TRP A 370 3.75 0.01 -22.09
C TRP A 370 3.57 -0.85 -23.33
N ASN A 371 3.33 -0.20 -24.47
CA ASN A 371 3.06 -0.86 -25.75
C ASN A 371 4.21 -0.75 -26.74
N GLY A 372 5.38 -0.30 -26.31
CA GLY A 372 6.54 -0.04 -27.18
C GLY A 372 6.41 1.25 -28.01
N ASP A 373 5.34 2.01 -27.89
CA ASP A 373 5.15 3.27 -28.59
C ASP A 373 5.46 4.46 -27.68
N VAL A 374 6.70 4.94 -27.75
CA VAL A 374 7.20 6.11 -27.00
C VAL A 374 6.43 7.42 -27.27
N ASN A 375 5.59 7.45 -28.28
CA ASN A 375 4.82 8.63 -28.66
C ASN A 375 3.45 8.68 -27.98
N THR A 376 3.03 7.60 -27.30
CA THR A 376 1.73 7.54 -26.63
C THR A 376 1.75 8.03 -25.19
N THR A 377 2.90 8.41 -24.65
CA THR A 377 3.03 8.90 -23.28
C THR A 377 2.05 10.03 -23.00
N GLY A 378 1.18 9.81 -22.03
CA GLY A 378 0.19 10.78 -21.57
C GLY A 378 0.64 11.46 -20.30
N PHE A 379 0.81 12.77 -20.33
CA PHE A 379 1.10 13.57 -19.15
C PHE A 379 -0.14 14.34 -18.68
N THR A 380 -0.37 14.27 -17.37
CA THR A 380 -1.46 14.96 -16.71
C THR A 380 -0.95 15.98 -15.67
N SER A 381 0.35 15.86 -15.29
CA SER A 381 0.99 16.66 -14.25
C SER A 381 2.51 16.75 -14.49
N LEU A 382 3.33 16.01 -13.72
CA LEU A 382 4.79 16.10 -13.62
C LEU A 382 5.52 16.17 -14.97
N GLY A 383 5.22 15.24 -15.85
CA GLY A 383 5.92 15.13 -17.14
C GLY A 383 5.61 16.28 -18.08
N GLY A 384 4.42 16.87 -18.01
CA GLY A 384 4.04 18.01 -18.81
C GLY A 384 4.71 19.31 -18.37
N PHE A 385 5.16 19.42 -17.12
CA PHE A 385 5.91 20.56 -16.60
C PHE A 385 7.43 20.42 -16.81
N ALA A 386 8.00 19.23 -16.55
CA ALA A 386 9.44 19.03 -16.58
C ALA A 386 9.79 17.56 -16.71
N THR A 387 9.54 16.94 -17.89
CA THR A 387 9.81 15.52 -18.14
C THR A 387 11.24 15.13 -17.77
N ALA A 388 12.21 15.93 -18.20
CA ALA A 388 13.64 15.67 -18.00
C ALA A 388 14.07 15.70 -16.54
N GLU A 389 13.35 16.40 -15.67
CA GLU A 389 13.64 16.46 -14.22
C GLU A 389 13.04 15.27 -13.47
N TYR A 390 11.80 14.93 -13.79
CA TYR A 390 11.05 13.96 -12.98
C TYR A 390 11.23 12.51 -13.43
N TYR A 391 11.54 12.23 -14.71
CA TYR A 391 11.54 10.87 -15.23
C TYR A 391 12.88 10.37 -15.69
N GLN A 392 13.14 9.10 -15.45
CA GLN A 392 14.27 8.39 -15.99
C GLN A 392 14.09 8.20 -17.49
N MET A 393 15.12 8.51 -18.27
CA MET A 393 15.12 8.39 -19.71
C MET A 393 16.41 7.75 -20.21
N THR A 394 16.34 7.07 -21.36
CA THR A 394 17.51 6.63 -22.14
C THR A 394 18.26 7.84 -22.72
N ARG A 395 19.43 7.58 -23.34
CA ARG A 395 20.18 8.58 -24.12
C ARG A 395 19.32 9.17 -25.26
N ASP A 396 18.45 8.35 -25.86
CA ASP A 396 17.56 8.75 -26.95
C ASP A 396 16.27 9.42 -26.46
N LYS A 397 16.20 9.78 -25.18
CA LYS A 397 15.07 10.47 -24.55
C LYS A 397 13.79 9.65 -24.50
N ILE A 398 13.93 8.33 -24.47
CA ILE A 398 12.83 7.39 -24.26
C ILE A 398 12.63 7.22 -22.76
N LEU A 399 11.40 7.34 -22.29
CA LEU A 399 11.01 7.03 -20.91
C LEU A 399 11.17 5.54 -20.66
N VAL A 400 11.61 5.19 -19.46
CA VAL A 400 11.86 3.80 -19.07
C VAL A 400 11.16 3.44 -17.78
N ASP A 401 10.80 2.18 -17.67
CA ASP A 401 10.30 1.58 -16.43
C ASP A 401 11.43 1.23 -15.44
N GLY A 402 12.64 1.09 -15.92
CA GLY A 402 13.85 0.91 -15.12
C GLY A 402 13.78 -0.28 -14.17
N ALA A 403 14.01 -0.02 -12.89
CA ALA A 403 13.98 -1.01 -11.84
C ALA A 403 12.57 -1.32 -11.31
N THR A 404 11.55 -0.59 -11.75
CA THR A 404 10.16 -0.76 -11.28
C THR A 404 9.42 -1.85 -12.04
N GLY A 405 9.73 -2.03 -13.33
CA GLY A 405 8.98 -2.92 -14.22
C GLY A 405 7.58 -2.42 -14.57
N THR A 406 7.25 -1.20 -14.19
CA THR A 406 5.95 -0.57 -14.42
C THR A 406 6.11 0.89 -14.78
N SER A 407 5.32 1.40 -15.73
CA SER A 407 5.19 2.81 -16.04
C SER A 407 6.52 3.59 -16.16
N ASN A 408 6.60 4.76 -15.54
CA ASN A 408 7.73 5.69 -15.63
C ASN A 408 8.52 5.70 -14.32
N GLN A 409 9.74 5.21 -14.32
CA GLN A 409 10.61 5.36 -13.15
C GLN A 409 10.94 6.84 -12.92
N ILE A 410 10.86 7.28 -11.65
CA ILE A 410 11.25 8.63 -11.25
C ILE A 410 12.77 8.76 -11.23
N ASN A 411 13.26 9.95 -11.58
CA ASN A 411 14.67 10.29 -11.66
C ASN A 411 15.17 10.92 -10.35
N TYR A 412 15.74 10.13 -9.47
CA TYR A 412 16.26 10.63 -8.19
C TYR A 412 17.66 11.23 -8.24
N SER A 413 18.31 11.30 -9.42
CA SER A 413 19.43 12.22 -9.66
C SER A 413 18.97 13.69 -9.57
N SER A 414 17.69 13.98 -9.89
CA SER A 414 17.12 15.33 -9.80
C SER A 414 16.86 15.78 -8.36
N PRO A 415 17.41 16.94 -7.93
CA PRO A 415 17.08 17.53 -6.63
C PRO A 415 15.59 17.86 -6.48
N MET A 416 14.89 18.18 -7.60
CA MET A 416 13.49 18.55 -7.57
C MET A 416 12.61 17.31 -7.36
N ALA A 417 12.95 16.16 -7.96
CA ALA A 417 12.25 14.91 -7.71
C ALA A 417 12.41 14.48 -6.23
N ARG A 418 13.61 14.62 -5.66
CA ARG A 418 13.84 14.36 -4.23
C ARG A 418 13.02 15.29 -3.33
N ARG A 419 12.98 16.58 -3.67
CA ARG A 419 12.19 17.58 -2.93
C ARG A 419 10.71 17.25 -2.97
N LEU A 420 10.16 16.85 -4.11
CA LEU A 420 8.76 16.46 -4.26
C LEU A 420 8.37 15.37 -3.24
N VAL A 421 9.22 14.34 -3.09
CA VAL A 421 8.98 13.26 -2.12
C VAL A 421 9.02 13.78 -0.68
N LEU A 422 10.05 14.54 -0.32
CA LEU A 422 10.18 15.08 1.05
C LEU A 422 9.04 16.04 1.41
N ASP A 423 8.63 16.90 0.47
CA ASP A 423 7.49 17.80 0.66
C ASP A 423 6.17 17.02 0.79
N SER A 424 6.01 15.91 0.06
CA SER A 424 4.84 15.03 0.16
C SER A 424 4.79 14.30 1.50
N LEU A 425 5.88 13.70 1.94
CA LEU A 425 5.96 13.03 3.24
C LEU A 425 5.66 14.01 4.39
N HIS A 426 6.25 15.21 4.34
CA HIS A 426 5.95 16.26 5.32
C HIS A 426 4.46 16.65 5.32
N TYR A 427 3.82 16.77 4.16
CA TYR A 427 2.39 17.06 4.07
C TYR A 427 1.54 15.95 4.71
N TRP A 428 1.84 14.68 4.40
CA TRP A 428 1.07 13.56 4.95
C TRP A 428 1.28 13.39 6.46
N SER A 429 2.50 13.62 6.96
CA SER A 429 2.77 13.54 8.40
C SER A 429 2.23 14.75 9.17
N HIS A 430 2.52 15.97 8.69
CA HIS A 430 2.21 17.19 9.41
C HIS A 430 0.76 17.63 9.24
N ASP A 431 0.24 17.66 7.99
CA ASP A 431 -1.09 18.18 7.69
C ASP A 431 -2.16 17.10 7.78
N MET A 432 -1.85 15.85 7.40
CA MET A 432 -2.81 14.76 7.35
C MET A 432 -2.75 13.83 8.58
N GLY A 433 -1.69 13.93 9.40
CA GLY A 433 -1.56 13.25 10.70
C GLY A 433 -1.02 11.83 10.64
N VAL A 434 -0.41 11.43 9.53
CA VAL A 434 0.15 10.07 9.34
C VAL A 434 1.39 9.86 10.22
N ASP A 435 1.55 8.65 10.75
CA ASP A 435 2.58 8.28 11.74
C ASP A 435 3.78 7.58 11.14
N GLY A 436 3.63 6.99 9.95
CA GLY A 436 4.72 6.29 9.26
C GLY A 436 4.42 5.99 7.80
N PHE A 437 5.43 5.49 7.11
CA PHE A 437 5.36 5.18 5.68
C PHE A 437 6.07 3.89 5.35
N ARG A 438 5.42 3.01 4.58
CA ARG A 438 6.06 1.89 3.88
C ARG A 438 6.28 2.29 2.42
N PHE A 439 7.49 2.15 1.93
CA PHE A 439 7.88 2.56 0.58
C PHE A 439 7.92 1.36 -0.34
N ASP A 440 7.03 1.36 -1.33
CA ASP A 440 7.00 0.39 -2.41
C ASP A 440 8.28 0.45 -3.24
N LEU A 441 8.90 -0.71 -3.54
CA LEU A 441 10.18 -0.83 -4.25
C LEU A 441 11.20 0.23 -3.80
N ALA A 442 11.40 0.39 -2.49
CA ALA A 442 12.19 1.48 -1.90
C ALA A 442 13.62 1.56 -2.41
N THR A 443 14.18 0.45 -2.89
CA THR A 443 15.53 0.39 -3.46
C THR A 443 15.70 1.32 -4.65
N VAL A 444 14.64 1.59 -5.43
CA VAL A 444 14.64 2.57 -6.53
C VAL A 444 15.04 3.96 -6.06
N LEU A 445 14.65 4.35 -4.83
CA LEU A 445 14.94 5.66 -4.26
C LEU A 445 16.44 5.89 -3.99
N GLY A 446 17.19 4.80 -3.83
CA GLY A 446 18.65 4.80 -3.63
C GLY A 446 19.46 4.59 -4.90
N ARG A 447 18.84 4.63 -6.09
CA ARG A 447 19.52 4.44 -7.37
C ARG A 447 19.62 5.75 -8.14
N SER A 448 20.74 5.93 -8.84
CA SER A 448 20.99 7.11 -9.69
C SER A 448 21.48 6.66 -11.08
N PRO A 449 20.69 5.94 -11.87
CA PRO A 449 21.16 5.38 -13.16
C PRO A 449 21.54 6.44 -14.18
N ARG A 450 21.03 7.67 -14.09
CA ARG A 450 21.40 8.79 -14.97
C ARG A 450 22.80 9.34 -14.69
N ASP A 451 23.33 9.15 -13.46
CA ASP A 451 24.67 9.60 -13.10
C ASP A 451 25.75 8.61 -13.52
N ALA A 452 25.34 7.41 -13.97
CA ALA A 452 26.24 6.38 -14.48
C ALA A 452 26.50 6.53 -15.98
N GLU A 453 27.66 6.04 -16.44
CA GLU A 453 27.94 5.94 -17.86
C GLU A 453 26.92 4.99 -18.55
N PRO A 454 26.42 5.33 -19.72
CA PRO A 454 25.35 4.56 -20.39
C PRO A 454 25.67 3.09 -20.67
N ASP A 455 26.94 2.76 -20.81
CA ASP A 455 27.39 1.39 -21.08
C ASP A 455 27.80 0.63 -19.80
N ASP A 456 27.75 1.28 -18.64
CA ASP A 456 28.06 0.66 -17.35
C ASP A 456 26.79 0.21 -16.61
N TRP A 457 26.32 -0.96 -16.96
CA TRP A 457 25.15 -1.60 -16.35
C TRP A 457 25.33 -1.84 -14.85
N GLY A 458 26.55 -2.10 -14.40
CA GLY A 458 26.85 -2.28 -12.97
C GLY A 458 26.61 -0.99 -12.20
N ALA A 459 27.12 0.13 -12.72
CA ALA A 459 26.93 1.44 -12.10
C ALA A 459 25.46 1.89 -12.14
N GLN A 460 24.72 1.62 -13.24
CA GLN A 460 23.31 1.98 -13.33
C GLN A 460 22.45 1.24 -12.29
N LYS A 461 22.78 -0.02 -12.00
CA LYS A 461 22.06 -0.85 -11.03
C LYS A 461 22.54 -0.68 -9.59
N ARG A 462 23.54 0.14 -9.37
CA ARG A 462 24.12 0.31 -8.03
C ARG A 462 23.11 0.97 -7.08
N PHE A 463 22.97 0.38 -5.92
CA PHE A 463 22.29 0.97 -4.77
C PHE A 463 23.27 1.77 -3.92
N PHE A 464 22.85 2.93 -3.47
CA PHE A 464 23.61 3.82 -2.61
C PHE A 464 22.84 4.05 -1.32
N ASN A 465 23.24 3.43 -0.23
CA ASN A 465 22.59 3.61 1.06
C ASN A 465 22.71 5.06 1.59
N GLU A 466 23.74 5.79 1.22
CA GLU A 466 23.90 7.21 1.53
C GLU A 466 23.28 8.14 0.49
N HIS A 467 22.38 7.62 -0.37
CA HIS A 467 21.70 8.44 -1.36
C HIS A 467 20.97 9.61 -0.68
N PRO A 468 21.07 10.87 -1.20
CA PRO A 468 20.51 12.05 -0.54
C PRO A 468 19.02 11.98 -0.25
N LEU A 469 18.25 11.20 -1.02
CA LEU A 469 16.82 10.98 -0.74
C LEU A 469 16.63 10.06 0.47
N LEU A 470 17.35 8.92 0.54
CA LEU A 470 17.20 7.96 1.63
C LEU A 470 17.61 8.58 2.99
N THR A 471 18.74 9.28 3.00
CA THR A 471 19.19 9.99 4.21
C THR A 471 18.32 11.19 4.56
N GLY A 472 17.76 11.87 3.54
CA GLY A 472 16.79 12.94 3.73
C GLY A 472 15.48 12.45 4.36
N ILE A 473 14.97 11.30 3.93
CA ILE A 473 13.79 10.64 4.50
C ILE A 473 14.06 10.23 5.95
N ALA A 474 15.20 9.58 6.23
CA ALA A 474 15.59 9.21 7.60
C ALA A 474 15.66 10.43 8.53
N SER A 475 16.24 11.53 8.05
CA SER A 475 16.33 12.80 8.82
C SER A 475 14.96 13.45 9.06
N LEU A 476 14.05 13.37 8.08
CA LEU A 476 12.68 13.83 8.25
C LEU A 476 11.94 12.97 9.27
N ALA A 477 12.11 11.66 9.18
CA ALA A 477 11.49 10.69 10.09
C ALA A 477 11.93 10.93 11.54
N GLU A 478 13.23 11.09 11.78
CA GLU A 478 13.76 11.42 13.11
C GLU A 478 13.17 12.73 13.64
N LYS A 479 13.16 13.79 12.80
CA LYS A 479 12.65 15.12 13.18
C LYS A 479 11.17 15.12 13.53
N GLU A 480 10.36 14.38 12.81
CA GLU A 480 8.89 14.39 12.92
C GLU A 480 8.34 13.18 13.69
N ASN A 481 9.23 12.34 14.22
CA ASN A 481 8.90 11.10 14.94
C ASN A 481 7.97 10.21 14.09
N LEU A 482 8.50 9.76 12.95
CA LEU A 482 7.83 8.88 12.00
C LEU A 482 8.56 7.54 11.93
N GLU A 483 7.82 6.47 11.67
CA GLU A 483 8.44 5.22 11.21
C GLU A 483 8.51 5.22 9.68
N VAL A 484 9.63 4.76 9.14
CA VAL A 484 9.84 4.62 7.69
C VAL A 484 10.34 3.21 7.40
N ILE A 485 9.59 2.50 6.56
CA ILE A 485 9.78 1.08 6.27
C ILE A 485 10.05 0.90 4.79
N ALA A 486 11.13 0.20 4.44
CA ALA A 486 11.47 -0.10 3.07
C ALA A 486 10.94 -1.48 2.64
N GLU A 487 10.32 -1.55 1.46
CA GLU A 487 10.41 -2.74 0.67
C GLU A 487 11.80 -2.77 0.03
N ALA A 488 12.73 -3.49 0.68
CA ALA A 488 14.15 -3.38 0.41
C ALA A 488 14.61 -4.21 -0.81
N TRP A 489 13.82 -4.20 -1.89
CA TRP A 489 14.15 -4.80 -3.20
C TRP A 489 13.47 -4.07 -4.36
N ASP A 490 13.92 -4.38 -5.56
CA ASP A 490 13.34 -3.99 -6.83
C ASP A 490 13.72 -5.03 -7.91
N LEU A 491 13.40 -4.79 -9.18
CA LEU A 491 13.77 -5.73 -10.26
C LEU A 491 15.29 -5.86 -10.47
N TRP A 492 16.10 -4.94 -9.96
CA TRP A 492 17.54 -4.93 -10.13
C TRP A 492 18.33 -5.50 -8.96
N GLY A 493 17.74 -5.59 -7.75
CA GLY A 493 18.46 -6.11 -6.60
C GLY A 493 17.63 -6.30 -5.33
N TYR A 494 18.23 -6.98 -4.38
CA TYR A 494 17.68 -7.28 -3.05
C TYR A 494 18.64 -6.69 -2.02
N GLU A 495 18.19 -5.69 -1.26
CA GLU A 495 19.03 -4.84 -0.42
C GLU A 495 18.62 -4.88 1.08
N VAL A 496 17.95 -5.94 1.53
CA VAL A 496 17.60 -6.12 2.96
C VAL A 496 18.85 -6.12 3.81
N GLY A 497 18.88 -5.24 4.84
CA GLY A 497 20.02 -4.98 5.70
C GLY A 497 20.96 -3.89 5.19
N ASN A 498 20.70 -3.28 4.03
CA ASN A 498 21.57 -2.27 3.41
C ASN A 498 21.00 -0.84 3.46
N PHE A 499 19.81 -0.63 4.00
CA PHE A 499 19.23 0.71 4.10
C PHE A 499 19.95 1.56 5.18
N PRO A 500 19.86 2.90 5.12
CA PRO A 500 20.47 3.77 6.14
C PRO A 500 19.86 3.52 7.51
N ARG A 501 20.63 3.78 8.54
CA ARG A 501 20.12 3.76 9.91
C ARG A 501 18.87 4.62 10.07
N GLY A 502 17.87 4.11 10.77
CA GLY A 502 16.57 4.74 10.99
C GLY A 502 15.44 4.10 10.15
N TRP A 503 15.77 3.42 9.04
CA TRP A 503 14.81 2.67 8.27
C TRP A 503 14.49 1.32 8.91
N GLY A 504 13.20 0.98 9.00
CA GLY A 504 12.74 -0.40 9.10
C GLY A 504 12.69 -1.04 7.71
N GLU A 505 12.73 -2.35 7.65
CA GLU A 505 12.71 -3.07 6.38
C GLU A 505 11.78 -4.28 6.46
N TRP A 506 10.93 -4.45 5.45
CA TRP A 506 10.21 -5.71 5.27
C TRP A 506 11.22 -6.84 5.13
N ASN A 507 11.24 -7.76 6.10
CA ASN A 507 12.23 -8.83 6.13
C ASN A 507 11.76 -10.04 5.30
N GLY A 508 12.05 -10.02 3.99
CA GLY A 508 11.77 -11.15 3.11
C GLY A 508 12.57 -12.40 3.45
N ARG A 509 13.73 -12.28 4.14
CA ARG A 509 14.52 -13.42 4.64
C ARG A 509 13.77 -14.16 5.75
N TYR A 510 13.15 -13.39 6.66
CA TYR A 510 12.28 -13.94 7.70
C TYR A 510 11.14 -14.76 7.09
N ARG A 511 10.41 -14.17 6.16
CA ARG A 511 9.32 -14.82 5.42
C ARG A 511 9.78 -16.16 4.84
N ASP A 512 10.87 -16.14 4.10
CA ASP A 512 11.35 -17.31 3.36
C ASP A 512 11.86 -18.40 4.29
N ALA A 513 12.62 -18.04 5.33
CA ALA A 513 13.15 -18.99 6.31
C ALA A 513 12.04 -19.67 7.11
N VAL A 514 11.06 -18.89 7.60
CA VAL A 514 9.92 -19.42 8.37
C VAL A 514 9.04 -20.33 7.51
N ARG A 515 8.69 -19.91 6.28
CA ARG A 515 7.90 -20.73 5.35
C ARG A 515 8.59 -22.08 5.06
N ARG A 516 9.89 -22.06 4.76
CA ARG A 516 10.67 -23.28 4.47
C ARG A 516 10.79 -24.19 5.69
N PHE A 517 11.13 -23.64 6.86
CA PHE A 517 11.28 -24.42 8.07
C PHE A 517 9.97 -25.12 8.47
N THR A 518 8.85 -24.38 8.46
CA THR A 518 7.52 -24.93 8.81
C THR A 518 6.97 -25.92 7.77
N LYS A 519 7.52 -25.92 6.57
CA LYS A 519 7.23 -26.89 5.51
C LYS A 519 8.14 -28.13 5.61
N GLY A 520 9.23 -28.07 6.40
CA GLY A 520 10.16 -29.18 6.61
C GLY A 520 11.34 -29.23 5.62
N ASP A 521 11.54 -28.23 4.77
CA ASP A 521 12.64 -28.17 3.79
C ASP A 521 13.62 -27.00 4.00
N GLY A 522 13.45 -26.22 5.07
CA GLY A 522 14.27 -25.07 5.39
C GLY A 522 15.57 -25.41 6.13
N ASN A 523 16.47 -24.42 6.19
CA ASN A 523 17.69 -24.44 6.96
C ASN A 523 17.38 -24.07 8.42
N THR A 524 17.91 -24.85 9.37
CA THR A 524 17.67 -24.64 10.81
C THR A 524 18.35 -23.39 11.30
N THR A 525 19.60 -23.14 10.89
CA THR A 525 20.37 -21.96 11.29
C THR A 525 19.72 -20.67 10.81
N ASP A 526 19.28 -20.63 9.54
CA ASP A 526 18.55 -19.48 9.00
C ASP A 526 17.25 -19.20 9.79
N PHE A 527 16.50 -20.25 10.12
CA PHE A 527 15.27 -20.12 10.92
C PHE A 527 15.55 -19.50 12.30
N LEU A 528 16.59 -20.00 13.00
CA LEU A 528 16.96 -19.51 14.33
C LEU A 528 17.43 -18.06 14.31
N ASP A 529 18.22 -17.68 13.30
CA ASP A 529 18.68 -16.30 13.12
C ASP A 529 17.49 -15.36 12.88
N MET A 530 16.55 -15.75 12.02
CA MET A 530 15.34 -14.96 11.73
C MET A 530 14.43 -14.82 12.95
N VAL A 531 14.19 -15.91 13.71
CA VAL A 531 13.38 -15.85 14.95
C VAL A 531 14.04 -14.95 16.01
N ASN A 532 15.37 -14.87 16.01
CA ASN A 532 16.12 -13.98 16.87
C ASN A 532 16.23 -12.54 16.33
N GLY A 533 15.53 -12.18 15.25
CA GLY A 533 15.45 -10.81 14.74
C GLY A 533 16.51 -10.44 13.71
N ASP A 534 17.11 -11.45 13.05
CA ASP A 534 18.08 -11.25 11.95
C ASP A 534 19.26 -10.34 12.36
N TYR A 535 19.96 -10.77 13.42
CA TYR A 535 21.04 -10.02 14.05
C TYR A 535 22.06 -9.47 13.05
N HIS A 536 22.53 -10.30 12.11
CA HIS A 536 23.60 -9.92 11.19
C HIS A 536 23.26 -8.78 10.22
N HIS A 537 21.96 -8.53 9.98
CA HIS A 537 21.53 -7.46 9.07
C HIS A 537 21.09 -6.20 9.82
N PHE A 538 20.68 -6.30 11.08
CA PHE A 538 20.09 -5.19 11.79
C PHE A 538 20.88 -4.71 13.03
N GLU A 539 21.99 -5.37 13.40
CA GLU A 539 22.77 -4.98 14.58
C GLU A 539 23.28 -3.52 14.51
N ASP A 540 23.73 -3.08 13.32
CA ASP A 540 24.21 -1.73 13.07
C ASP A 540 23.13 -0.77 12.60
N ASN A 541 21.91 -1.27 12.23
CA ASN A 541 20.84 -0.48 11.61
C ASN A 541 19.77 -0.01 12.59
N GLY A 542 19.93 -0.24 13.88
CA GLY A 542 19.01 0.28 14.89
C GLY A 542 18.31 -0.79 15.72
N GLY A 543 18.64 -2.07 15.55
CA GLY A 543 18.16 -3.17 16.38
C GLY A 543 17.03 -3.99 15.74
N PRO A 544 16.54 -5.02 16.46
CA PRO A 544 15.56 -5.97 15.93
C PRO A 544 14.23 -5.33 15.55
N GLN A 545 13.86 -4.19 16.14
CA GLN A 545 12.65 -3.45 15.78
C GLN A 545 12.68 -2.86 14.36
N LYS A 546 13.82 -2.93 13.67
CA LYS A 546 13.94 -2.55 12.26
C LYS A 546 13.70 -3.71 11.30
N SER A 547 13.63 -4.94 11.81
CA SER A 547 13.13 -6.11 11.08
C SER A 547 11.61 -6.18 11.16
N ILE A 548 10.92 -5.82 10.07
CA ILE A 548 9.47 -6.01 9.96
C ILE A 548 9.22 -7.43 9.48
N ASN A 549 8.82 -8.27 10.41
CA ASN A 549 8.62 -9.70 10.20
C ASN A 549 7.24 -9.97 9.62
N PHE A 550 7.14 -10.69 8.54
CA PHE A 550 5.87 -11.10 7.95
C PHE A 550 5.94 -12.52 7.39
N ILE A 551 4.81 -13.20 7.38
CA ILE A 551 4.67 -14.53 6.73
C ILE A 551 4.08 -14.34 5.34
N VAL A 552 3.10 -13.45 5.20
CA VAL A 552 2.40 -13.10 3.97
C VAL A 552 2.22 -11.59 3.91
N ALA A 553 2.00 -11.05 2.71
CA ALA A 553 1.68 -9.66 2.44
C ALA A 553 0.52 -9.58 1.45
N HIS A 554 0.08 -8.37 1.07
CA HIS A 554 -1.00 -8.16 0.10
C HIS A 554 -0.73 -8.86 -1.24
N ASP A 555 0.53 -8.92 -1.64
CA ASP A 555 1.03 -9.62 -2.84
C ASP A 555 1.48 -11.04 -2.47
N GLY A 556 0.84 -12.04 -3.00
CA GLY A 556 1.06 -13.42 -2.65
C GLY A 556 -0.19 -14.11 -2.09
N PHE A 557 0.00 -15.32 -1.56
CA PHE A 557 -1.04 -16.00 -0.82
C PHE A 557 -1.28 -15.32 0.53
N ASN A 558 -2.56 -15.24 0.96
CA ASN A 558 -2.84 -15.01 2.36
C ASN A 558 -2.50 -16.28 3.18
N LEU A 559 -2.59 -16.17 4.51
CA LEU A 559 -2.09 -17.23 5.38
C LEU A 559 -2.84 -18.58 5.21
N ALA A 560 -4.17 -18.53 5.01
CA ALA A 560 -4.98 -19.72 4.76
C ALA A 560 -4.63 -20.38 3.43
N ASP A 561 -4.36 -19.60 2.39
CA ASP A 561 -4.01 -20.13 1.07
C ASP A 561 -2.57 -20.66 1.03
N LEU A 562 -1.64 -20.09 1.79
CA LEU A 562 -0.26 -20.54 1.92
C LEU A 562 -0.16 -21.99 2.40
N VAL A 563 -1.06 -22.42 3.29
CA VAL A 563 -1.11 -23.79 3.82
C VAL A 563 -2.02 -24.72 3.03
N SER A 564 -2.74 -24.19 2.02
CA SER A 564 -3.81 -24.89 1.30
C SER A 564 -3.51 -25.15 -0.18
N TYR A 565 -2.62 -24.38 -0.79
CA TYR A 565 -2.32 -24.47 -2.23
C TYR A 565 -0.84 -24.70 -2.49
N GLN A 566 -0.56 -25.64 -3.40
CA GLN A 566 0.80 -25.92 -3.87
C GLN A 566 1.21 -24.92 -4.97
N THR A 567 0.26 -24.50 -5.78
CA THR A 567 0.44 -23.59 -6.91
C THR A 567 -0.66 -22.53 -6.91
N LYS A 568 -0.37 -21.36 -7.48
CA LYS A 568 -1.35 -20.28 -7.63
C LYS A 568 -2.55 -20.71 -8.50
N ASN A 569 -3.71 -20.13 -8.19
CA ASN A 569 -4.99 -20.39 -8.88
C ASN A 569 -5.59 -19.05 -9.39
N ASN A 570 -4.83 -18.33 -10.25
CA ASN A 570 -5.18 -16.98 -10.69
C ASN A 570 -6.19 -16.96 -11.85
N ASP A 571 -6.34 -18.06 -12.61
CA ASP A 571 -7.18 -18.15 -13.82
C ASP A 571 -8.67 -18.45 -13.53
N GLN A 572 -9.03 -18.55 -12.24
CA GLN A 572 -10.40 -18.84 -11.86
C GLN A 572 -11.39 -17.71 -12.25
N PRO A 573 -12.69 -18.02 -12.37
CA PRO A 573 -13.67 -16.99 -12.75
C PRO A 573 -13.92 -15.98 -11.61
N TYR A 574 -14.53 -14.84 -11.97
CA TYR A 574 -15.05 -13.89 -10.98
C TYR A 574 -15.96 -14.62 -9.97
N PRO A 575 -15.90 -14.35 -8.66
CA PRO A 575 -15.26 -13.21 -8.00
C PRO A 575 -13.79 -13.42 -7.55
N PHE A 576 -13.17 -14.55 -7.82
CA PHE A 576 -11.81 -14.88 -7.36
C PHE A 576 -10.71 -14.69 -8.41
N GLY A 577 -11.10 -14.38 -9.63
CA GLY A 577 -10.22 -14.16 -10.78
C GLY A 577 -10.98 -13.70 -12.01
N PRO A 578 -10.37 -13.75 -13.21
CA PRO A 578 -8.95 -14.02 -13.40
C PRO A 578 -8.05 -12.85 -13.00
N SER A 579 -6.81 -13.14 -12.64
CA SER A 579 -5.75 -12.13 -12.47
C SER A 579 -4.45 -12.62 -13.11
N ASP A 580 -3.53 -11.71 -13.40
CA ASP A 580 -2.24 -12.00 -14.00
C ASP A 580 -1.09 -11.76 -13.01
N GLY A 581 0.11 -12.17 -13.38
CA GLY A 581 1.29 -12.03 -12.53
C GLY A 581 1.32 -12.97 -11.33
N GLY A 582 1.89 -12.50 -10.23
CA GLY A 582 2.13 -13.26 -9.01
C GLY A 582 3.25 -14.31 -9.13
N SER A 583 3.89 -14.64 -8.02
CA SER A 583 4.98 -15.63 -7.99
C SER A 583 4.48 -17.04 -8.29
N ASP A 584 5.28 -17.81 -9.05
CA ASP A 584 5.07 -19.25 -9.22
C ASP A 584 5.65 -20.08 -8.07
N ASP A 585 6.72 -19.58 -7.41
CA ASP A 585 7.28 -20.16 -6.20
C ASP A 585 6.85 -19.38 -4.97
N ASN A 586 5.87 -19.91 -4.26
CA ASN A 586 5.33 -19.30 -3.04
C ASN A 586 5.89 -19.92 -1.76
N MET A 587 6.80 -20.92 -1.85
CA MET A 587 7.25 -21.73 -0.72
C MET A 587 6.08 -22.30 0.08
N SER A 588 4.95 -22.51 -0.59
CA SER A 588 3.71 -23.01 -0.03
C SER A 588 3.69 -24.55 0.02
N TRP A 589 2.78 -25.09 0.78
CA TRP A 589 2.51 -26.51 0.83
C TRP A 589 1.02 -26.73 1.16
N ASP A 590 0.34 -27.53 0.37
CA ASP A 590 -1.09 -27.85 0.53
C ASP A 590 -1.40 -28.76 1.74
N SER A 591 -0.42 -29.03 2.59
CA SER A 591 -0.53 -29.86 3.79
C SER A 591 -1.00 -31.30 3.49
N GLY A 592 -0.67 -31.80 2.30
CA GLY A 592 -1.12 -33.13 1.85
C GLY A 592 -2.65 -33.24 1.67
N GLY A 593 -3.34 -32.13 1.55
CA GLY A 593 -4.80 -32.09 1.45
C GLY A 593 -5.56 -32.27 2.77
N ASP A 594 -4.85 -32.34 3.92
CA ASP A 594 -5.46 -32.56 5.24
C ASP A 594 -5.90 -31.24 5.90
N PRO A 595 -7.22 -30.98 6.06
CA PRO A 595 -7.72 -29.75 6.69
C PRO A 595 -7.25 -29.57 8.14
N ALA A 596 -7.10 -30.66 8.89
CA ALA A 596 -6.65 -30.58 10.26
C ALA A 596 -5.19 -30.12 10.36
N LEU A 597 -4.32 -30.66 9.50
CA LEU A 597 -2.93 -30.18 9.40
C LEU A 597 -2.84 -28.75 8.89
N ARG A 598 -3.71 -28.32 7.96
CA ARG A 598 -3.76 -26.89 7.52
C ARG A 598 -4.04 -25.97 8.70
N ARG A 599 -5.04 -26.27 9.52
CA ARG A 599 -5.38 -25.48 10.72
C ARG A 599 -4.25 -25.45 11.73
N GLN A 600 -3.58 -26.58 11.96
CA GLN A 600 -2.42 -26.65 12.85
C GLN A 600 -1.27 -25.78 12.34
N ARG A 601 -0.95 -25.86 11.04
CA ARG A 601 0.11 -25.04 10.43
C ARG A 601 -0.21 -23.53 10.45
N LEU A 602 -1.47 -23.16 10.31
CA LEU A 602 -1.88 -21.77 10.52
C LEU A 602 -1.51 -21.27 11.91
N ARG A 603 -1.83 -22.07 12.95
CA ARG A 603 -1.49 -21.74 14.34
C ARG A 603 0.02 -21.67 14.57
N ASN A 604 0.79 -22.59 13.95
CA ASN A 604 2.26 -22.53 14.03
C ASN A 604 2.80 -21.19 13.48
N LEU A 605 2.35 -20.79 12.31
CA LEU A 605 2.79 -19.55 11.68
C LEU A 605 2.42 -18.32 12.53
N TRP A 606 1.21 -18.28 13.10
CA TRP A 606 0.81 -17.26 14.05
C TRP A 606 1.69 -17.23 15.29
N ALA A 607 1.95 -18.37 15.91
CA ALA A 607 2.78 -18.47 17.11
C ALA A 607 4.23 -18.05 16.83
N ILE A 608 4.84 -18.54 15.74
CA ILE A 608 6.20 -18.17 15.36
C ILE A 608 6.29 -16.66 15.12
N LEU A 609 5.36 -16.08 14.37
CA LEU A 609 5.38 -14.65 14.08
C LEU A 609 5.28 -13.80 15.36
N MET A 610 4.34 -14.11 16.25
CA MET A 610 4.12 -13.34 17.47
C MET A 610 5.17 -13.52 18.55
N LEU A 611 5.89 -14.66 18.56
CA LEU A 611 6.93 -14.95 19.52
C LEU A 611 8.34 -14.64 19.02
N SER A 612 8.50 -14.30 17.74
CA SER A 612 9.79 -13.87 17.18
C SER A 612 10.17 -12.47 17.63
N ARG A 613 11.47 -12.23 17.75
CA ARG A 613 12.04 -10.91 17.94
C ARG A 613 11.90 -10.10 16.65
N GLY A 614 11.59 -8.82 16.74
CA GLY A 614 11.27 -7.94 15.61
C GLY A 614 9.82 -7.44 15.66
N VAL A 615 9.37 -6.72 14.64
CA VAL A 615 8.02 -6.15 14.54
C VAL A 615 7.15 -7.05 13.65
N PRO A 616 6.11 -7.69 14.19
CA PRO A 616 5.23 -8.53 13.39
C PRO A 616 4.27 -7.71 12.52
N MET A 617 4.11 -8.12 11.26
CA MET A 617 3.09 -7.64 10.34
C MET A 617 2.18 -8.79 9.93
N VAL A 618 0.86 -8.55 9.94
CA VAL A 618 -0.19 -9.48 9.55
C VAL A 618 -1.09 -8.88 8.49
N VAL A 619 -1.67 -9.72 7.64
CA VAL A 619 -2.59 -9.26 6.58
C VAL A 619 -4.03 -9.33 7.04
N ALA A 620 -4.80 -8.33 6.69
CA ALA A 620 -6.21 -8.19 7.03
C ALA A 620 -7.02 -9.46 6.72
N GLY A 621 -7.67 -10.02 7.74
CA GLY A 621 -8.50 -11.21 7.66
C GLY A 621 -7.78 -12.53 7.93
N ASP A 622 -6.47 -12.55 8.07
CA ASP A 622 -5.73 -13.78 8.41
C ASP A 622 -6.11 -14.31 9.81
N GLU A 623 -6.52 -13.41 10.70
CA GLU A 623 -6.94 -13.76 12.06
C GLU A 623 -8.21 -14.63 12.13
N PHE A 624 -9.02 -14.62 11.07
CA PHE A 624 -10.21 -15.48 11.00
C PHE A 624 -10.18 -16.47 9.81
N GLY A 625 -9.04 -16.62 9.12
CA GLY A 625 -8.83 -17.61 8.05
C GLY A 625 -9.43 -17.22 6.71
N ARG A 626 -9.36 -15.91 6.36
CA ARG A 626 -9.73 -15.40 5.03
C ARG A 626 -8.98 -16.16 3.93
N THR A 627 -9.67 -16.44 2.81
CA THR A 627 -9.08 -17.08 1.62
C THR A 627 -9.39 -16.30 0.35
N GLN A 628 -8.48 -16.35 -0.58
CA GLN A 628 -8.61 -15.83 -1.96
C GLN A 628 -8.80 -17.00 -2.97
N ASN A 629 -9.15 -18.20 -2.47
CA ASN A 629 -9.22 -19.45 -3.24
C ASN A 629 -7.93 -19.76 -4.01
N GLY A 630 -6.78 -19.37 -3.45
CA GLY A 630 -5.46 -19.59 -4.04
C GLY A 630 -5.07 -18.59 -5.13
N ASN A 631 -5.80 -17.49 -5.29
CA ASN A 631 -5.30 -16.37 -6.09
C ASN A 631 -4.23 -15.62 -5.30
N ASN A 632 -3.02 -15.52 -5.85
CA ASN A 632 -1.90 -14.86 -5.19
C ASN A 632 -1.55 -13.48 -5.75
N ASN A 633 -2.40 -12.92 -6.62
CA ASN A 633 -2.15 -11.60 -7.20
C ASN A 633 -3.46 -10.88 -7.62
N PRO A 634 -4.40 -10.65 -6.69
CA PRO A 634 -5.72 -10.09 -7.04
C PRO A 634 -5.74 -8.56 -7.22
N TRP A 635 -4.65 -7.95 -7.66
CA TRP A 635 -4.47 -6.49 -7.77
C TRP A 635 -5.55 -5.79 -8.63
N ALA A 636 -6.08 -6.49 -9.63
CA ALA A 636 -7.09 -5.97 -10.55
C ALA A 636 -8.51 -6.46 -10.24
N LEU A 637 -8.74 -7.00 -9.02
CA LEU A 637 -10.03 -7.57 -8.61
C LEU A 637 -10.67 -6.75 -7.49
N ASP A 638 -11.57 -5.85 -7.85
CA ASP A 638 -12.46 -5.21 -6.87
C ASP A 638 -13.74 -6.04 -6.71
N SER A 639 -13.67 -7.06 -5.86
CA SER A 639 -14.79 -7.98 -5.62
C SER A 639 -15.04 -8.22 -4.13
N PRO A 640 -16.27 -8.54 -3.71
CA PRO A 640 -16.59 -8.90 -2.33
C PRO A 640 -15.74 -10.05 -1.78
N ALA A 641 -15.35 -11.01 -2.64
CA ALA A 641 -14.53 -12.15 -2.24
C ALA A 641 -13.12 -11.77 -1.75
N MET A 642 -12.60 -10.61 -2.20
CA MET A 642 -11.28 -10.08 -1.80
C MET A 642 -11.34 -9.24 -0.52
N ARG A 643 -12.53 -9.02 0.04
CA ARG A 643 -12.75 -8.17 1.23
C ARG A 643 -12.92 -9.01 2.49
N ASN A 644 -12.76 -8.38 3.65
CA ASN A 644 -12.92 -9.06 4.93
C ASN A 644 -14.36 -9.50 5.17
N ASN A 645 -14.60 -10.80 5.11
CA ASN A 645 -15.90 -11.38 5.45
C ASN A 645 -15.97 -11.72 6.94
N TYR A 646 -16.44 -10.80 7.74
CA TYR A 646 -16.51 -10.96 9.20
C TYR A 646 -17.46 -12.07 9.67
N ALA A 647 -18.32 -12.62 8.80
CA ALA A 647 -19.11 -13.80 9.15
C ALA A 647 -18.24 -15.03 9.46
N MET A 648 -16.97 -15.04 9.00
CA MET A 648 -16.00 -16.08 9.33
C MET A 648 -15.63 -16.12 10.82
N ILE A 649 -15.88 -15.05 11.59
CA ILE A 649 -15.58 -14.98 13.03
C ILE A 649 -16.58 -15.82 13.82
N ALA A 650 -17.85 -15.79 13.43
CA ALA A 650 -18.95 -16.35 14.21
C ALA A 650 -19.32 -17.78 13.76
N THR A 651 -18.32 -18.62 13.48
CA THR A 651 -18.54 -20.00 13.04
C THR A 651 -17.27 -20.87 13.23
N SER A 652 -17.48 -22.15 13.52
CA SER A 652 -16.39 -23.16 13.50
C SER A 652 -16.02 -23.62 12.08
N ALA A 653 -16.67 -23.12 11.04
CA ALA A 653 -16.41 -23.47 9.64
C ALA A 653 -16.26 -22.19 8.78
N PRO A 654 -15.20 -21.40 8.98
CA PRO A 654 -15.10 -20.03 8.44
C PRO A 654 -15.20 -19.99 6.91
N GLN A 655 -14.66 -20.95 6.18
CA GLN A 655 -14.69 -20.95 4.71
C GLN A 655 -15.99 -21.51 4.11
N ARG A 656 -16.98 -21.87 4.93
CA ARG A 656 -18.32 -22.28 4.49
C ARG A 656 -19.36 -21.16 4.48
N VAL A 657 -18.98 -19.97 4.94
CA VAL A 657 -19.88 -18.82 4.87
C VAL A 657 -20.07 -18.35 3.42
N ALA A 658 -21.18 -17.65 3.16
CA ALA A 658 -21.46 -17.11 1.82
C ALA A 658 -20.48 -15.97 1.48
N VAL A 659 -20.06 -15.88 0.20
CA VAL A 659 -19.26 -14.76 -0.30
C VAL A 659 -20.07 -13.46 -0.37
N GLU A 660 -21.40 -13.57 -0.51
CA GLU A 660 -22.34 -12.44 -0.62
C GLU A 660 -22.04 -11.50 -1.81
N ASP A 661 -21.49 -12.05 -2.91
CA ASP A 661 -21.17 -11.32 -4.15
C ASP A 661 -22.33 -11.22 -5.14
N GLY A 662 -23.47 -11.84 -4.82
CA GLY A 662 -24.65 -11.92 -5.67
C GLY A 662 -24.60 -13.01 -6.77
N THR A 663 -23.47 -13.68 -6.98
CA THR A 663 -23.33 -14.77 -7.97
C THR A 663 -23.60 -16.15 -7.39
N GLY A 664 -23.55 -16.28 -6.06
CA GLY A 664 -23.60 -17.56 -5.36
C GLY A 664 -22.27 -18.32 -5.36
N ALA A 665 -21.15 -17.63 -5.67
CA ALA A 665 -19.82 -18.20 -5.54
C ALA A 665 -19.52 -18.59 -4.09
N ALA A 666 -18.62 -19.56 -3.92
CA ALA A 666 -18.24 -20.05 -2.60
C ALA A 666 -16.72 -20.02 -2.42
N TYR A 667 -16.29 -19.80 -1.19
CA TYR A 667 -14.92 -20.05 -0.80
C TYR A 667 -14.63 -21.55 -0.89
N HIS A 668 -13.40 -21.91 -1.21
CA HIS A 668 -12.92 -23.29 -1.11
C HIS A 668 -12.76 -23.66 0.36
N ASP A 669 -13.47 -24.69 0.79
CA ASP A 669 -13.44 -25.18 2.19
C ASP A 669 -12.17 -26.00 2.49
N ASN A 670 -11.04 -25.31 2.46
CA ASN A 670 -9.73 -25.93 2.67
C ASN A 670 -9.41 -26.19 4.15
N LEU A 671 -9.98 -25.40 5.04
CA LEU A 671 -9.78 -25.51 6.48
C LEU A 671 -10.75 -26.50 7.15
N GLY A 672 -11.86 -26.81 6.51
CA GLY A 672 -12.88 -27.69 7.09
C GLY A 672 -13.54 -27.09 8.34
N VAL A 673 -13.94 -27.94 9.26
CA VAL A 673 -14.59 -27.56 10.52
C VAL A 673 -13.58 -27.69 11.65
N PHE A 674 -13.48 -26.66 12.48
CA PHE A 674 -12.70 -26.69 13.72
C PHE A 674 -13.46 -27.49 14.79
N ASP A 675 -12.74 -28.23 15.62
CA ASP A 675 -13.29 -28.93 16.81
C ASP A 675 -13.54 -27.92 17.93
N SER A 676 -14.54 -27.07 17.75
CA SER A 676 -14.93 -26.02 18.70
C SER A 676 -16.00 -26.50 19.66
N ARG A 677 -15.99 -26.01 20.89
CA ARG A 677 -17.08 -26.22 21.89
C ARG A 677 -18.41 -25.61 21.47
N ASP A 678 -18.37 -24.59 20.62
CA ASP A 678 -19.53 -23.86 20.11
C ASP A 678 -19.35 -23.62 18.61
N GLU A 679 -20.29 -24.12 17.81
CA GLU A 679 -20.30 -23.94 16.36
C GLU A 679 -20.35 -22.46 15.89
N ARG A 680 -20.72 -21.54 16.80
CA ARG A 680 -20.74 -20.09 16.57
C ARG A 680 -19.41 -19.41 16.82
N VAL A 681 -18.35 -20.14 17.08
CA VAL A 681 -17.04 -19.59 17.44
C VAL A 681 -16.00 -20.06 16.41
N ASN A 682 -15.14 -19.15 15.99
CA ASN A 682 -13.94 -19.45 15.24
C ASN A 682 -12.73 -19.57 16.20
N PRO A 683 -12.24 -20.78 16.49
CA PRO A 683 -11.09 -20.96 17.39
C PRO A 683 -9.82 -20.28 16.87
N LEU A 684 -9.65 -20.18 15.54
CA LEU A 684 -8.50 -19.47 14.96
C LEU A 684 -8.53 -17.98 15.30
N PHE A 685 -9.70 -17.34 15.23
CA PHE A 685 -9.86 -15.95 15.60
C PHE A 685 -9.46 -15.70 17.07
N ARG A 686 -9.93 -16.54 17.97
CA ARG A 686 -9.57 -16.45 19.38
C ARG A 686 -8.08 -16.68 19.61
N PHE A 687 -7.50 -17.66 18.93
CA PHE A 687 -6.09 -17.96 18.99
C PHE A 687 -5.20 -16.80 18.51
N ALA A 688 -5.50 -16.25 17.33
CA ALA A 688 -4.76 -15.13 16.76
C ALA A 688 -4.83 -13.88 17.64
N THR A 689 -6.03 -13.50 18.09
CA THR A 689 -6.23 -12.33 18.97
C THR A 689 -5.61 -12.55 20.36
N PHE A 690 -5.61 -13.77 20.87
CA PHE A 690 -4.91 -14.11 22.10
C PHE A 690 -3.40 -13.88 21.98
N LEU A 691 -2.77 -14.30 20.89
CA LEU A 691 -1.32 -14.13 20.65
C LEU A 691 -0.93 -12.66 20.47
N MET A 692 -1.71 -11.87 19.72
CA MET A 692 -1.45 -10.45 19.59
C MET A 692 -1.54 -9.72 20.94
N ARG A 693 -2.55 -10.02 21.74
CA ARG A 693 -2.71 -9.48 23.10
C ARG A 693 -1.62 -10.00 24.06
N LEU A 694 -1.18 -11.27 23.94
CA LEU A 694 -0.09 -11.84 24.72
C LEU A 694 1.20 -11.05 24.49
N ARG A 695 1.56 -10.81 23.25
CA ARG A 695 2.75 -10.05 22.89
C ARG A 695 2.81 -8.68 23.56
N HIS A 696 1.68 -7.96 23.63
CA HIS A 696 1.60 -6.68 24.32
C HIS A 696 1.77 -6.76 25.83
N ARG A 697 1.27 -7.83 26.45
CA ARG A 697 1.36 -7.99 27.90
C ARG A 697 2.75 -8.36 28.39
N HIS A 698 3.57 -8.91 27.51
CA HIS A 698 4.89 -9.46 27.84
C HIS A 698 6.02 -8.65 27.22
N PRO A 699 6.67 -7.74 27.97
CA PRO A 699 7.80 -6.95 27.46
C PRO A 699 8.96 -7.81 26.93
N ALA A 700 9.10 -9.05 27.40
CA ALA A 700 10.09 -9.99 26.89
C ALA A 700 9.99 -10.24 25.39
N LEU A 701 8.77 -10.13 24.81
CA LEU A 701 8.50 -10.33 23.39
C LEU A 701 8.67 -9.07 22.53
N CYS A 702 8.83 -7.88 23.18
CA CYS A 702 8.87 -6.56 22.54
C CYS A 702 10.16 -5.82 22.90
N ARG A 703 11.32 -6.31 22.49
CA ARG A 703 12.62 -5.68 22.82
C ARG A 703 13.25 -4.98 21.62
N ALA A 704 13.72 -3.76 21.89
CA ALA A 704 14.38 -2.91 20.89
C ALA A 704 15.86 -3.26 20.65
N ALA A 705 16.46 -4.12 21.45
CA ALA A 705 17.87 -4.49 21.35
C ALA A 705 18.08 -5.97 21.65
N TRP A 706 19.16 -6.54 21.11
CA TRP A 706 19.70 -7.80 21.58
C TRP A 706 20.39 -7.57 22.92
N GLY A 707 20.17 -8.47 23.87
CA GLY A 707 20.82 -8.38 25.16
C GLY A 707 22.34 -8.49 25.04
N ASP A 708 23.07 -7.71 25.83
CA ASP A 708 24.51 -7.84 25.95
C ASP A 708 24.82 -8.98 26.94
N LEU A 709 25.05 -10.15 26.40
CA LEU A 709 25.36 -11.37 27.17
C LEU A 709 26.69 -11.22 27.98
N GLU A 710 27.60 -10.31 27.56
CA GLU A 710 28.89 -10.07 28.24
C GLU A 710 28.74 -9.06 29.39
N ALA A 711 27.79 -8.16 29.37
CA ALA A 711 27.64 -7.08 30.34
C ALA A 711 26.78 -7.42 31.57
N GLY A 712 26.13 -8.59 31.64
CA GLY A 712 25.24 -8.94 32.74
C GLY A 712 24.03 -8.04 32.86
N GLY A 713 23.56 -7.49 31.72
CA GLY A 713 22.38 -6.61 31.65
C GLY A 713 21.08 -7.33 31.91
N GLU A 714 20.06 -6.59 32.30
CA GLU A 714 18.68 -7.05 32.55
C GLU A 714 17.93 -7.48 31.29
N ASP A 715 18.62 -7.99 30.27
CA ASP A 715 18.07 -8.12 28.92
C ASP A 715 17.55 -9.53 28.64
N VAL A 716 16.60 -9.58 27.72
CA VAL A 716 15.96 -10.80 27.26
C VAL A 716 16.89 -11.58 26.34
N SER A 717 17.10 -12.84 26.63
CA SER A 717 17.92 -13.74 25.81
C SER A 717 17.05 -14.77 25.10
N TYR A 718 17.29 -14.96 23.80
CA TYR A 718 16.72 -16.07 23.03
C TYR A 718 17.76 -17.21 22.99
N LEU A 719 17.53 -18.26 23.78
CA LEU A 719 18.42 -19.40 23.88
C LEU A 719 17.83 -20.61 23.14
N PHE A 720 18.55 -21.08 22.14
CA PHE A 720 18.10 -22.22 21.35
C PHE A 720 18.62 -23.52 21.94
N ARG A 721 17.74 -24.53 22.09
CA ARG A 721 18.01 -25.80 22.71
C ARG A 721 17.57 -26.97 21.83
N ALA A 722 18.32 -28.08 21.90
CA ALA A 722 17.83 -29.35 21.36
C ALA A 722 16.69 -29.88 22.24
N PRO A 723 15.91 -30.89 21.78
CA PRO A 723 14.79 -31.42 22.55
C PRO A 723 15.17 -32.01 23.93
N ASP A 724 16.41 -32.44 24.10
CA ASP A 724 16.93 -32.93 25.40
C ASP A 724 17.15 -31.79 26.43
N GLY A 725 17.04 -30.54 26.02
CA GLY A 725 17.17 -29.35 26.86
C GLY A 725 18.60 -28.88 27.11
N ASP A 726 19.61 -29.68 26.78
CA ASP A 726 21.02 -29.43 27.13
C ASP A 726 21.89 -28.99 25.94
N GLY A 727 21.58 -29.45 24.72
CA GLY A 727 22.36 -29.16 23.51
C GLY A 727 21.81 -27.95 22.70
N SER A 728 22.65 -27.45 21.79
CA SER A 728 22.17 -26.51 20.74
C SER A 728 21.63 -27.31 19.55
N PRO A 729 20.59 -26.82 18.86
CA PRO A 729 20.11 -27.40 17.61
C PRO A 729 21.25 -27.48 16.57
N ARG A 730 21.23 -28.49 15.75
CA ARG A 730 22.16 -28.71 14.64
C ARG A 730 21.46 -28.42 13.33
N GLU A 731 22.25 -28.12 12.31
CA GLU A 731 21.72 -28.01 10.96
C GLU A 731 21.01 -29.32 10.54
N GLY A 732 19.77 -29.16 10.03
CA GLY A 732 18.88 -30.25 9.66
C GLY A 732 17.93 -30.73 10.77
N ASP A 733 18.11 -30.32 12.02
CA ASP A 733 17.14 -30.57 13.10
C ASP A 733 15.79 -29.92 12.79
N ARG A 734 14.71 -30.67 13.00
CA ARG A 734 13.33 -30.20 12.79
C ARG A 734 12.57 -30.04 14.11
N ALA A 735 13.19 -30.41 15.20
CA ALA A 735 12.66 -30.28 16.54
C ALA A 735 13.66 -29.49 17.40
N LEU A 736 13.20 -28.40 18.01
CA LEU A 736 14.02 -27.52 18.84
C LEU A 736 13.17 -26.76 19.85
N ALA A 737 13.79 -26.25 20.89
CA ALA A 737 13.14 -25.34 21.82
C ALA A 737 13.80 -23.95 21.77
N VAL A 738 12.99 -22.93 21.98
CA VAL A 738 13.43 -21.55 22.18
C VAL A 738 13.08 -21.15 23.61
N HIS A 739 14.11 -20.91 24.41
CA HIS A 739 13.97 -20.33 25.74
C HIS A 739 14.13 -18.83 25.63
N ILE A 740 13.02 -18.10 25.78
CA ILE A 740 13.00 -16.64 25.91
C ILE A 740 13.17 -16.37 27.41
N ASP A 741 14.39 -16.04 27.83
CA ASP A 741 14.77 -15.85 29.21
C ASP A 741 14.75 -14.37 29.56
N ALA A 742 13.96 -14.00 30.55
CA ALA A 742 13.82 -12.64 31.05
C ALA A 742 13.72 -12.66 32.59
N PRO A 743 14.16 -11.64 33.34
CA PRO A 743 14.24 -11.64 34.79
C PRO A 743 12.92 -11.96 35.52
N ASP A 744 11.81 -11.44 35.03
CA ASP A 744 10.48 -11.59 35.64
C ASP A 744 9.44 -12.20 34.67
N ASP A 745 9.86 -12.65 33.49
CA ASP A 745 8.96 -13.03 32.41
C ASP A 745 9.68 -13.95 31.42
N GLY A 746 9.32 -15.20 31.30
CA GLY A 746 10.00 -16.15 30.48
C GLY A 746 9.10 -17.12 29.73
N PHE A 747 9.53 -17.55 28.53
CA PHE A 747 8.81 -18.51 27.71
C PHE A 747 9.69 -19.69 27.32
N TRP A 748 9.12 -20.88 27.38
CA TRP A 748 9.72 -22.09 26.82
C TRP A 748 8.86 -22.56 25.64
N VAL A 749 9.35 -22.31 24.42
CA VAL A 749 8.65 -22.61 23.17
C VAL A 749 9.24 -23.87 22.56
N MET A 750 8.44 -24.90 22.39
CA MET A 750 8.85 -26.20 21.79
C MET A 750 8.28 -26.28 20.38
N ILE A 751 9.11 -26.56 19.41
CA ILE A 751 8.76 -26.59 17.98
C ILE A 751 9.16 -27.96 17.42
N ASN A 752 8.20 -28.64 16.81
CA ASN A 752 8.44 -29.96 16.15
C ASN A 752 7.91 -29.94 14.71
N MET A 753 8.75 -29.64 13.74
CA MET A 753 8.44 -29.68 12.30
C MET A 753 8.89 -31.01 11.67
N SER A 754 8.79 -32.09 12.42
CA SER A 754 9.01 -33.47 11.94
C SER A 754 7.70 -34.26 11.84
N PRO A 755 7.66 -35.37 11.08
CA PRO A 755 6.46 -36.18 10.93
C PRO A 755 6.15 -37.07 12.14
N ASP A 756 7.05 -37.16 13.12
CA ASP A 756 6.93 -38.02 14.31
C ASP A 756 6.82 -37.16 15.58
N PRO A 757 6.14 -37.66 16.64
CA PRO A 757 6.17 -37.00 17.95
C PRO A 757 7.59 -36.98 18.51
N VAL A 758 7.94 -35.88 19.19
CA VAL A 758 9.26 -35.68 19.83
C VAL A 758 9.08 -35.37 21.31
N ASP A 759 9.79 -36.08 22.15
CA ASP A 759 9.83 -35.81 23.58
C ASP A 759 10.80 -34.68 23.89
N PHE A 760 10.29 -33.62 24.51
CA PHE A 760 11.06 -32.48 24.97
C PHE A 760 11.25 -32.52 26.48
N ARG A 761 12.45 -32.22 26.92
CA ARG A 761 12.73 -31.95 28.30
C ARG A 761 12.46 -30.46 28.60
N VAL A 762 11.71 -30.20 29.63
CA VAL A 762 11.42 -28.87 30.12
C VAL A 762 12.31 -28.58 31.34
N PRO A 763 13.11 -27.52 31.34
CA PRO A 763 13.96 -27.19 32.47
C PRO A 763 13.10 -26.78 33.67
N ALA A 764 13.65 -26.92 34.90
CA ALA A 764 12.97 -26.38 36.06
C ALA A 764 12.83 -24.84 35.95
N ALA A 765 11.67 -24.30 36.23
CA ALA A 765 11.49 -22.88 36.38
C ALA A 765 12.29 -22.35 37.57
N GLY A 766 12.90 -21.17 37.45
CA GLY A 766 13.68 -20.57 38.51
C GLY A 766 12.82 -20.17 39.72
N GLY A 767 13.44 -19.92 40.89
CA GLY A 767 12.76 -19.24 42.04
C GLY A 767 11.68 -20.04 42.76
N GLY A 768 11.36 -21.26 42.33
CA GLY A 768 10.24 -22.05 42.83
C GLY A 768 8.96 -21.92 42.02
N ASP A 769 9.01 -21.29 40.87
CA ASP A 769 7.93 -21.15 39.91
C ASP A 769 7.67 -22.44 39.13
N VAL A 770 6.59 -22.50 38.38
CA VAL A 770 6.21 -23.64 37.56
C VAL A 770 5.84 -23.19 36.16
N TRP A 771 6.26 -23.99 35.16
CA TRP A 771 5.81 -23.77 33.80
C TRP A 771 4.35 -24.15 33.64
N ARG A 772 3.62 -23.29 32.89
CA ARG A 772 2.22 -23.53 32.53
C ARG A 772 2.05 -23.44 31.02
N ARG A 773 1.21 -24.32 30.47
CA ARG A 773 0.86 -24.31 29.05
C ARG A 773 0.02 -23.05 28.78
N LEU A 774 0.48 -22.19 27.88
CA LEU A 774 -0.27 -21.03 27.36
C LEU A 774 -0.84 -21.30 25.98
N VAL A 775 -0.10 -22.03 25.15
CA VAL A 775 -0.42 -22.29 23.75
C VAL A 775 -0.09 -23.73 23.41
N ASP A 776 -0.95 -24.34 22.59
CA ASP A 776 -0.68 -25.65 21.98
C ASP A 776 -1.31 -25.67 20.58
N THR A 777 -0.49 -25.66 19.54
CA THR A 777 -0.95 -25.58 18.16
C THR A 777 -1.57 -26.85 17.62
N ALA A 778 -1.42 -27.98 18.31
CA ALA A 778 -1.92 -29.28 17.90
C ALA A 778 -3.46 -29.31 17.74
N VAL A 779 -3.94 -30.09 16.78
CA VAL A 779 -5.38 -30.23 16.49
C VAL A 779 -6.17 -30.73 17.71
N GLY A 780 -5.58 -31.59 18.55
CA GLY A 780 -6.22 -32.12 19.75
C GLY A 780 -6.62 -31.07 20.78
N SER A 781 -6.08 -29.85 20.70
CA SER A 781 -6.34 -28.73 21.60
C SER A 781 -7.34 -27.72 21.03
N GLU A 782 -7.93 -27.94 19.85
CA GLU A 782 -8.92 -27.03 19.22
C GLU A 782 -10.16 -26.80 20.11
N LYS A 783 -10.61 -27.82 20.81
CA LYS A 783 -11.72 -27.72 21.78
C LYS A 783 -11.45 -26.74 22.93
N ASP A 784 -10.21 -26.36 23.16
CA ASP A 784 -9.75 -25.40 24.16
C ASP A 784 -9.23 -24.10 23.49
N ASP A 785 -9.61 -23.86 22.23
CA ASP A 785 -9.18 -22.73 21.39
C ASP A 785 -7.64 -22.67 21.22
N ASN A 786 -6.93 -23.76 21.51
CA ASN A 786 -5.47 -23.90 21.48
C ASN A 786 -4.70 -22.88 22.38
N CYS A 787 -5.36 -22.20 23.27
CA CYS A 787 -4.77 -21.23 24.19
C CYS A 787 -5.49 -21.21 25.55
N TRP A 788 -4.76 -20.86 26.60
CA TRP A 788 -5.26 -20.77 27.95
C TRP A 788 -4.92 -19.43 28.58
N PRO A 789 -5.82 -18.83 29.36
CA PRO A 789 -5.49 -17.64 30.14
C PRO A 789 -4.29 -17.89 31.06
N GLU A 790 -3.51 -16.84 31.33
CA GLU A 790 -2.37 -16.93 32.25
C GLU A 790 -2.79 -17.46 33.62
N GLY A 791 -2.04 -18.43 34.13
CA GLY A 791 -2.33 -19.09 35.40
C GLY A 791 -3.34 -20.23 35.33
N GLU A 792 -4.09 -20.40 34.24
CA GLU A 792 -5.13 -21.42 34.08
C GLU A 792 -4.66 -22.68 33.35
N GLY A 793 -3.62 -22.54 32.50
CA GLY A 793 -3.07 -23.67 31.75
C GLY A 793 -2.49 -24.75 32.65
N GLU A 794 -2.43 -25.99 32.12
CA GLU A 794 -1.87 -27.16 32.78
C GLU A 794 -0.43 -26.89 33.23
N ILE A 795 -0.06 -27.36 34.43
CA ILE A 795 1.31 -27.34 34.91
C ILE A 795 2.10 -28.36 34.09
N VAL A 796 3.18 -27.90 33.49
CA VAL A 796 4.08 -28.76 32.71
C VAL A 796 5.21 -29.25 33.59
N ALA A 797 5.33 -30.56 33.66
CA ALA A 797 6.41 -31.26 34.39
C ALA A 797 7.64 -31.49 33.49
N ASP A 798 8.60 -32.25 33.95
CA ASP A 798 9.94 -32.44 33.39
C ASP A 798 10.04 -32.83 31.91
N GLY A 799 8.94 -33.19 31.25
CA GLY A 799 8.93 -33.55 29.83
C GLY A 799 7.56 -33.47 29.19
N VAL A 800 7.55 -33.13 27.90
CA VAL A 800 6.35 -33.03 27.04
C VAL A 800 6.60 -33.72 25.71
N ALA A 801 5.67 -34.58 25.30
CA ALA A 801 5.64 -35.06 23.91
C ALA A 801 4.96 -34.03 22.99
N VAL A 802 5.74 -33.36 22.15
CA VAL A 802 5.23 -32.42 21.16
C VAL A 802 4.82 -33.18 19.90
N GLN A 803 3.59 -32.96 19.47
CA GLN A 803 3.00 -33.66 18.34
C GLN A 803 3.71 -33.28 17.01
N PRO A 804 3.59 -34.12 15.96
CA PRO A 804 4.13 -33.80 14.65
C PRO A 804 3.59 -32.46 14.13
N TRP A 805 4.48 -31.68 13.52
CA TRP A 805 4.12 -30.40 12.90
C TRP A 805 3.49 -29.38 13.88
N SER A 806 3.92 -29.39 15.15
CA SER A 806 3.45 -28.49 16.22
C SER A 806 4.53 -27.55 16.76
#